data_2be9ee4f949dd5add453e6b689105035
#
_entry.id   2be9ee4f949dd5add453e6b689105035
#
_cell.length_a   1.000
_cell.length_b   1.000
_cell.length_c   1.000
_cell.angle_alpha   90.00
_cell.angle_beta   90.00
_cell.angle_gamma   90.00
#
_symmetry.space_group_name_H-M   'P 1'
#
loop_
_entity.id
_entity.type
_entity.pdbx_description
1 polymer ?
#
loop_
_entity_poly.entity_id
_entity_poly.type
_entity_poly.pdbx_seq_one_letter_code
_entity_poly.pdbx_strand_id
1 'polypeptide(L)'
;MSKLRFRVVETAFKKKAATVETPAERPSEYFAKYVFNREKMFKYLPGAVYAKLTDVMDNGAPLERAIADEVAAGMKRWATELGVTHYTHWFQPLTEGTAEKHDAFVEHNGKGGMMEEFSGKLLVQQEPDASSFPNGGIRNTFEARGYSAWDPSSPVFVVDDTLCIPTVFIAYTGESLDYKTPLLKALSAVGKAAVDVCHYFNPEVKKVVAYLGWEQEYFLVDEGLYAARPDLLLTGRTLMGHEASKNQQLEDHYFGAIPTRVAAFMKDLEIQALELGIPVKTRHNEVAPNQFELAPIFEECNLAVDHNMLIMSLMRKVARSHGFRLLLHEKPFKGVNGSGKHNNWSLGTDTGVLLMAPGKTAEDNLRFITFIVNTLMAVYHHNGLLKASIMSATNAHRLGANEAPPAIISSFLGKQLTQVLDHIEESGNDDLVSLAGKQGMKLDIPQIPELLIDNTDRNRTSPFAFTGNRFEFRAVGSEANCASAMIALNAAVAEQLARFKQDVDALIEKGEPKISAIIEIIRRYIKECKPVRFDGNGYSDEWKAEAARRGLDCETSCPLIFDNYLKPASIAMFESTGVMTRKELEARNEVKWETYTKKIQIEARVLGDLAMNHIIPVATEYQSKLIDNVYKMKELFPAEKASQLSAENMKLIEEIARRTIFITEHVDAMVEARKVANKIESEREKAIAYHDTIAPMLEEIRYHIDKLELIVDNQMWTLPKYRELLFIR
;
A
#
# COMPACT_ATOMS: atom_id res chain seq x y z
N MET A 1 -40.31 -17.53 -2.31
CA MET A 1 -38.94 -17.55 -2.95
C MET A 1 -37.91 -17.23 -1.89
N SER A 2 -36.83 -17.98 -1.81
CA SER A 2 -35.74 -17.66 -0.84
C SER A 2 -35.15 -16.31 -1.19
N LYS A 3 -34.85 -15.47 -0.18
CA LYS A 3 -34.22 -14.17 -0.37
C LYS A 3 -32.85 -14.35 -1.05
N LEU A 4 -32.40 -13.34 -1.80
CA LEU A 4 -31.08 -13.37 -2.49
C LEU A 4 -29.96 -13.81 -1.55
N ARG A 5 -29.91 -13.27 -0.33
CA ARG A 5 -28.94 -13.62 0.71
C ARG A 5 -28.80 -15.14 0.92
N PHE A 6 -29.89 -15.85 1.14
CA PHE A 6 -29.85 -17.30 1.43
C PHE A 6 -29.42 -18.12 0.21
N ARG A 7 -29.80 -17.68 -0.99
CA ARG A 7 -29.36 -18.34 -2.24
C ARG A 7 -27.86 -18.18 -2.45
N VAL A 8 -27.32 -16.99 -2.25
CA VAL A 8 -25.86 -16.77 -2.41
C VAL A 8 -25.06 -17.48 -1.33
N VAL A 9 -25.54 -17.52 -0.08
CA VAL A 9 -24.93 -18.29 1.03
C VAL A 9 -24.87 -19.77 0.67
N GLU A 10 -25.99 -20.36 0.22
CA GLU A 10 -26.05 -21.78 -0.17
C GLU A 10 -25.12 -22.06 -1.36
N THR A 11 -25.10 -21.18 -2.34
CA THR A 11 -24.24 -21.32 -3.53
C THR A 11 -22.76 -21.24 -3.13
N ALA A 12 -22.38 -20.26 -2.32
CA ALA A 12 -21.01 -20.07 -1.85
C ALA A 12 -20.52 -21.29 -1.05
N PHE A 13 -21.37 -21.82 -0.15
CA PHE A 13 -21.05 -22.99 0.66
C PHE A 13 -20.82 -24.28 -0.17
N LYS A 14 -21.48 -24.38 -1.32
CA LYS A 14 -21.36 -25.56 -2.21
C LYS A 14 -20.21 -25.45 -3.22
N LYS A 15 -19.57 -24.29 -3.35
CA LYS A 15 -18.46 -24.10 -4.30
C LYS A 15 -17.27 -24.98 -3.92
N LYS A 16 -16.70 -25.60 -4.93
CA LYS A 16 -15.46 -26.40 -4.81
C LYS A 16 -14.27 -25.55 -5.26
N ALA A 17 -13.08 -25.96 -4.84
CA ALA A 17 -11.85 -25.40 -5.37
C ALA A 17 -11.74 -25.62 -6.89
N ALA A 18 -11.27 -24.63 -7.61
CA ALA A 18 -10.94 -24.78 -9.02
C ALA A 18 -9.71 -25.68 -9.19
N THR A 19 -9.68 -26.41 -10.30
CA THR A 19 -8.49 -27.18 -10.67
C THR A 19 -7.46 -26.22 -11.27
N VAL A 20 -6.25 -26.25 -10.74
CA VAL A 20 -5.13 -25.44 -11.21
C VAL A 20 -4.13 -26.34 -11.92
N GLU A 21 -3.92 -26.12 -13.20
CA GLU A 21 -2.87 -26.78 -13.96
C GLU A 21 -1.49 -26.34 -13.41
N THR A 22 -0.64 -27.33 -13.13
CA THR A 22 0.71 -27.07 -12.66
C THR A 22 1.66 -27.24 -13.83
N PRO A 23 2.53 -26.27 -14.12
CA PRO A 23 3.58 -26.47 -15.13
C PRO A 23 4.39 -27.74 -14.84
N ALA A 24 4.78 -28.46 -15.88
CA ALA A 24 5.64 -29.63 -15.73
C ALA A 24 7.08 -29.22 -15.37
N GLU A 25 7.48 -28.03 -15.74
CA GLU A 25 8.77 -27.40 -15.48
C GLU A 25 8.89 -26.96 -14.03
N ARG A 26 10.13 -26.78 -13.58
CA ARG A 26 10.39 -26.18 -12.25
C ARG A 26 10.10 -24.68 -12.24
N PRO A 27 9.77 -24.09 -11.09
CA PRO A 27 9.56 -22.64 -10.99
C PRO A 27 10.69 -21.79 -11.58
N SER A 28 11.94 -22.20 -11.42
CA SER A 28 13.10 -21.51 -12.00
C SER A 28 13.19 -21.59 -13.53
N GLU A 29 12.51 -22.54 -14.16
CA GLU A 29 12.54 -22.76 -15.61
C GLU A 29 11.46 -21.95 -16.34
N TYR A 30 10.29 -21.73 -15.70
CA TYR A 30 9.24 -20.88 -16.26
C TYR A 30 9.23 -19.45 -15.69
N PHE A 31 10.13 -19.13 -14.74
CA PHE A 31 10.26 -17.76 -14.19
C PHE A 31 10.55 -16.74 -15.31
N ALA A 32 9.80 -15.65 -15.30
CA ALA A 32 9.89 -14.57 -16.28
C ALA A 32 9.65 -15.03 -17.75
N LYS A 33 8.84 -16.08 -17.95
CA LYS A 33 8.47 -16.59 -19.29
C LYS A 33 7.90 -15.48 -20.18
N TYR A 34 7.06 -14.62 -19.63
CA TYR A 34 6.39 -13.51 -20.31
C TYR A 34 7.06 -12.16 -20.08
N VAL A 35 8.36 -12.13 -19.79
CA VAL A 35 9.15 -10.92 -19.59
C VAL A 35 10.27 -10.85 -20.60
N PHE A 36 10.46 -9.71 -21.25
CA PHE A 36 11.59 -9.43 -22.13
C PHE A 36 12.83 -9.13 -21.30
N ASN A 37 13.34 -10.18 -20.64
CA ASN A 37 14.48 -10.14 -19.75
C ASN A 37 15.81 -10.18 -20.53
N ARG A 38 16.95 -10.15 -19.82
CA ARG A 38 18.28 -10.14 -20.45
C ARG A 38 18.54 -11.33 -21.37
N GLU A 39 18.02 -12.51 -21.04
CA GLU A 39 18.14 -13.71 -21.89
C GLU A 39 17.43 -13.50 -23.22
N LYS A 40 16.20 -13.00 -23.21
CA LYS A 40 15.44 -12.68 -24.42
C LYS A 40 16.06 -11.50 -25.19
N MET A 41 16.53 -10.46 -24.48
CA MET A 41 17.27 -9.36 -25.09
C MET A 41 18.50 -9.90 -25.86
N PHE A 42 19.27 -10.78 -25.25
CA PHE A 42 20.44 -11.39 -25.89
C PHE A 42 20.07 -12.23 -27.11
N LYS A 43 18.93 -12.95 -27.05
CA LYS A 43 18.45 -13.81 -28.14
C LYS A 43 17.87 -13.00 -29.34
N TYR A 44 17.18 -11.91 -29.05
CA TYR A 44 16.37 -11.21 -30.07
C TYR A 44 16.99 -9.90 -30.57
N LEU A 45 18.03 -9.37 -29.90
CA LEU A 45 18.71 -8.13 -30.29
C LEU A 45 20.08 -8.41 -30.92
N PRO A 46 20.52 -7.57 -31.88
CA PRO A 46 21.90 -7.57 -32.32
C PRO A 46 22.86 -7.32 -31.15
N GLY A 47 24.03 -7.96 -31.12
CA GLY A 47 24.98 -7.90 -30.00
C GLY A 47 25.39 -6.47 -29.60
N ALA A 48 25.59 -5.57 -30.57
CA ALA A 48 25.89 -4.15 -30.28
C ALA A 48 24.73 -3.41 -29.64
N VAL A 49 23.49 -3.70 -30.04
CA VAL A 49 22.26 -3.10 -29.46
C VAL A 49 22.05 -3.63 -28.04
N TYR A 50 22.22 -4.93 -27.84
CA TYR A 50 22.16 -5.55 -26.52
C TYR A 50 23.16 -4.89 -25.55
N ALA A 51 24.43 -4.71 -25.95
CA ALA A 51 25.45 -4.08 -25.12
C ALA A 51 25.07 -2.63 -24.73
N LYS A 52 24.59 -1.83 -25.68
CA LYS A 52 24.14 -0.46 -25.41
C LYS A 52 22.92 -0.43 -24.50
N LEU A 53 21.92 -1.28 -24.74
CA LEU A 53 20.70 -1.33 -23.90
C LEU A 53 21.04 -1.76 -22.46
N THR A 54 21.91 -2.73 -22.28
CA THR A 54 22.36 -3.15 -20.94
C THR A 54 23.16 -2.05 -20.24
N ASP A 55 23.93 -1.25 -20.94
CA ASP A 55 24.63 -0.09 -20.36
C ASP A 55 23.64 1.00 -19.89
N VAL A 56 22.59 1.25 -20.66
CA VAL A 56 21.47 2.13 -20.23
C VAL A 56 20.84 1.62 -18.93
N MET A 57 20.53 0.31 -18.85
CA MET A 57 19.90 -0.31 -17.70
C MET A 57 20.79 -0.34 -16.46
N ASP A 58 22.08 -0.63 -16.64
CA ASP A 58 23.00 -0.84 -15.51
C ASP A 58 23.63 0.46 -15.01
N ASN A 59 24.01 1.34 -15.92
CA ASN A 59 24.80 2.53 -15.62
C ASN A 59 24.03 3.84 -15.77
N GLY A 60 22.77 3.78 -16.25
CA GLY A 60 21.96 4.98 -16.49
C GLY A 60 22.47 5.81 -17.67
N ALA A 61 23.14 5.19 -18.65
CA ALA A 61 23.56 5.85 -19.87
C ALA A 61 22.33 6.39 -20.65
N PRO A 62 22.45 7.49 -21.41
CA PRO A 62 21.36 7.99 -22.23
C PRO A 62 20.94 6.97 -23.30
N LEU A 63 19.63 6.74 -23.43
CA LEU A 63 19.09 5.91 -24.52
C LEU A 63 19.20 6.65 -25.85
N GLU A 64 20.01 6.14 -26.76
CA GLU A 64 20.13 6.67 -28.13
C GLU A 64 18.89 6.25 -28.94
N ARG A 65 18.20 7.22 -29.54
CA ARG A 65 17.04 6.93 -30.43
C ARG A 65 17.41 6.01 -31.61
N ALA A 66 18.66 6.03 -32.05
CA ALA A 66 19.16 5.20 -33.14
C ALA A 66 19.04 3.69 -32.90
N ILE A 67 19.05 3.25 -31.65
CA ILE A 67 18.90 1.81 -31.34
C ILE A 67 17.44 1.41 -31.06
N ALA A 68 16.56 2.38 -30.89
CA ALA A 68 15.17 2.13 -30.50
C ALA A 68 14.40 1.28 -31.52
N ASP A 69 14.63 1.47 -32.81
CA ASP A 69 13.97 0.69 -33.87
C ASP A 69 14.42 -0.78 -33.85
N GLU A 70 15.71 -1.06 -33.58
CA GLU A 70 16.22 -2.42 -33.47
C GLU A 70 15.69 -3.11 -32.19
N VAL A 71 15.59 -2.38 -31.09
CA VAL A 71 15.00 -2.88 -29.84
C VAL A 71 13.51 -3.18 -30.06
N ALA A 72 12.76 -2.26 -30.65
CA ALA A 72 11.33 -2.46 -30.97
C ALA A 72 11.11 -3.65 -31.90
N ALA A 73 11.94 -3.82 -32.93
CA ALA A 73 11.88 -4.96 -33.83
C ALA A 73 12.16 -6.31 -33.11
N GLY A 74 13.10 -6.31 -32.16
CA GLY A 74 13.39 -7.48 -31.32
C GLY A 74 12.23 -7.82 -30.38
N MET A 75 11.68 -6.84 -29.72
CA MET A 75 10.50 -6.99 -28.85
C MET A 75 9.29 -7.49 -29.62
N LYS A 76 9.01 -6.90 -30.79
CA LYS A 76 7.89 -7.33 -31.67
C LYS A 76 8.04 -8.79 -32.09
N ARG A 77 9.24 -9.22 -32.52
CA ARG A 77 9.47 -10.64 -32.91
C ARG A 77 9.18 -11.57 -31.74
N TRP A 78 9.72 -11.28 -30.55
CA TRP A 78 9.47 -12.06 -29.35
C TRP A 78 7.97 -12.09 -28.99
N ALA A 79 7.31 -10.95 -28.99
CA ALA A 79 5.90 -10.83 -28.62
C ALA A 79 4.99 -11.58 -29.61
N THR A 80 5.22 -11.44 -30.92
CA THR A 80 4.42 -12.12 -31.95
C THR A 80 4.62 -13.65 -31.93
N GLU A 81 5.79 -14.16 -31.56
CA GLU A 81 6.01 -15.59 -31.31
C GLU A 81 5.17 -16.13 -30.14
N LEU A 82 4.78 -15.26 -29.19
CA LEU A 82 3.85 -15.57 -28.08
C LEU A 82 2.36 -15.37 -28.46
N GLY A 83 2.08 -14.96 -29.69
CA GLY A 83 0.70 -14.68 -30.16
C GLY A 83 0.17 -13.29 -29.76
N VAL A 84 1.03 -12.40 -29.31
CA VAL A 84 0.67 -11.01 -28.93
C VAL A 84 0.27 -10.23 -30.18
N THR A 85 -0.82 -9.48 -30.08
CA THR A 85 -1.41 -8.70 -31.17
C THR A 85 -1.47 -7.19 -30.90
N HIS A 86 -1.31 -6.81 -29.63
CA HIS A 86 -1.42 -5.42 -29.17
C HIS A 86 -0.19 -5.01 -28.34
N TYR A 87 -0.02 -3.71 -28.15
CA TYR A 87 0.93 -3.13 -27.21
C TYR A 87 0.29 -1.98 -26.47
N THR A 88 0.83 -1.66 -25.29
CA THR A 88 0.41 -0.51 -24.48
C THR A 88 1.59 0.10 -23.76
N HIS A 89 1.59 1.42 -23.61
CA HIS A 89 2.35 2.09 -22.58
C HIS A 89 1.64 1.90 -21.24
N TRP A 90 2.29 1.20 -20.34
CA TRP A 90 1.78 0.86 -19.01
C TRP A 90 2.37 1.81 -17.98
N PHE A 91 1.54 2.59 -17.28
CA PHE A 91 1.99 3.60 -16.34
C PHE A 91 1.09 3.68 -15.10
N GLN A 92 1.54 4.42 -14.09
CA GLN A 92 0.94 4.53 -12.75
C GLN A 92 0.48 5.98 -12.53
N PRO A 93 -0.75 6.35 -12.94
CA PRO A 93 -1.28 7.70 -12.80
C PRO A 93 -1.49 8.08 -11.33
N LEU A 94 -1.86 9.34 -11.05
CA LEU A 94 -2.19 9.82 -9.69
C LEU A 94 -3.51 9.25 -9.14
N THR A 95 -4.24 8.46 -9.94
CA THR A 95 -5.35 7.60 -9.51
C THR A 95 -4.82 6.29 -8.94
N GLU A 96 -5.70 5.51 -8.33
CA GLU A 96 -5.38 4.15 -7.92
C GLU A 96 -5.25 3.22 -9.13
N GLY A 97 -4.30 2.28 -9.08
CA GLY A 97 -4.09 1.29 -10.14
C GLY A 97 -3.12 1.74 -11.22
N THR A 98 -3.25 1.10 -12.37
CA THR A 98 -2.44 1.32 -13.58
C THR A 98 -3.30 1.82 -14.73
N ALA A 99 -2.68 2.45 -15.71
CA ALA A 99 -3.35 2.95 -16.90
C ALA A 99 -2.76 2.32 -18.14
N GLU A 100 -3.63 1.99 -19.09
CA GLU A 100 -3.33 1.27 -20.33
C GLU A 100 -4.22 1.80 -21.45
N LYS A 101 -3.64 1.86 -22.68
CA LYS A 101 -4.38 2.08 -23.93
C LYS A 101 -3.81 1.12 -24.97
N HIS A 102 -4.56 0.09 -25.31
CA HIS A 102 -4.09 -0.98 -26.18
C HIS A 102 -4.21 -0.57 -27.67
N ASP A 103 -3.09 -0.47 -28.34
CA ASP A 103 -3.00 -0.26 -29.78
C ASP A 103 -2.56 -1.56 -30.47
N ALA A 104 -3.22 -1.93 -31.57
CA ALA A 104 -2.84 -3.11 -32.33
C ALA A 104 -1.52 -2.90 -33.08
N PHE A 105 -0.75 -3.95 -33.28
CA PHE A 105 0.44 -3.91 -34.17
C PHE A 105 0.10 -3.71 -35.64
N VAL A 106 -1.14 -3.47 -36.01
CA VAL A 106 -1.61 -3.46 -37.38
C VAL A 106 -1.47 -2.08 -38.01
N GLU A 107 -0.78 -2.01 -39.17
CA GLU A 107 -0.58 -0.81 -39.97
C GLU A 107 -0.83 -1.11 -41.45
N HIS A 108 -1.17 -0.09 -42.22
CA HIS A 108 -1.37 -0.26 -43.69
C HIS A 108 -0.03 -0.50 -44.41
N ASN A 109 0.03 -1.54 -45.26
CA ASN A 109 1.23 -1.82 -46.05
C ASN A 109 1.36 -0.95 -47.32
N GLY A 110 0.49 0.02 -47.52
CA GLY A 110 0.47 0.90 -48.70
C GLY A 110 0.04 0.23 -50.03
N LYS A 111 -0.30 -1.07 -50.01
CA LYS A 111 -0.67 -1.87 -51.16
C LYS A 111 -2.07 -2.48 -51.04
N GLY A 112 -2.90 -1.92 -50.17
CA GLY A 112 -4.28 -2.38 -49.93
C GLY A 112 -4.39 -3.55 -48.97
N GLY A 113 -3.33 -3.90 -48.23
CA GLY A 113 -3.28 -4.88 -47.17
C GLY A 113 -2.76 -4.29 -45.86
N MET A 114 -2.59 -5.14 -44.85
CA MET A 114 -2.08 -4.81 -43.51
C MET A 114 -0.74 -5.49 -43.28
N MET A 115 0.03 -4.95 -42.36
CA MET A 115 1.24 -5.54 -41.84
C MET A 115 1.35 -5.25 -40.33
N GLU A 116 2.11 -6.06 -39.62
CA GLU A 116 2.45 -5.80 -38.23
C GLU A 116 3.62 -4.83 -38.15
N GLU A 117 3.41 -3.68 -37.51
CA GLU A 117 4.44 -2.69 -37.26
C GLU A 117 4.51 -2.30 -35.78
N PHE A 118 5.74 -2.15 -35.30
CA PHE A 118 6.06 -1.57 -34.02
C PHE A 118 7.44 -0.93 -34.11
N SER A 119 7.47 0.40 -34.21
CA SER A 119 8.69 1.18 -34.42
C SER A 119 9.30 1.64 -33.09
N GLY A 120 10.56 2.02 -33.13
CA GLY A 120 11.24 2.65 -31.99
C GLY A 120 10.57 3.93 -31.52
N LYS A 121 9.90 4.68 -32.41
CA LYS A 121 9.09 5.84 -32.04
C LYS A 121 7.95 5.43 -31.10
N LEU A 122 7.23 4.36 -31.43
CA LEU A 122 6.10 3.84 -30.63
C LEU A 122 6.56 3.22 -29.31
N LEU A 123 7.75 2.62 -29.29
CA LEU A 123 8.38 2.12 -28.06
C LEU A 123 8.75 3.26 -27.11
N VAL A 124 9.45 4.28 -27.61
CA VAL A 124 10.08 5.30 -26.74
C VAL A 124 9.10 6.30 -26.21
N GLN A 125 8.10 6.71 -27.02
CA GLN A 125 7.21 7.80 -26.68
C GLN A 125 5.84 7.64 -27.30
N GLN A 126 4.79 7.94 -26.51
CA GLN A 126 3.44 8.15 -27.02
C GLN A 126 2.84 9.47 -26.48
N GLU A 127 1.74 9.91 -27.08
CA GLU A 127 1.03 11.15 -26.76
C GLU A 127 -0.40 10.83 -26.32
N PRO A 128 -0.61 10.19 -25.13
CA PRO A 128 -1.94 9.85 -24.65
C PRO A 128 -2.75 11.11 -24.31
N ASP A 129 -4.09 11.00 -24.39
CA ASP A 129 -5.00 12.00 -23.86
C ASP A 129 -4.95 11.99 -22.33
N ALA A 130 -4.48 13.09 -21.76
CA ALA A 130 -4.33 13.26 -20.33
C ALA A 130 -5.51 14.02 -19.67
N SER A 131 -6.54 14.41 -20.43
CA SER A 131 -7.65 15.24 -19.93
C SER A 131 -8.50 14.54 -18.87
N SER A 132 -8.59 13.20 -18.90
CA SER A 132 -9.34 12.41 -17.94
C SER A 132 -8.56 12.10 -16.63
N PHE A 133 -7.26 12.36 -16.60
CA PHE A 133 -6.45 12.12 -15.41
C PHE A 133 -6.46 13.33 -14.47
N PRO A 134 -6.54 13.10 -13.14
CA PRO A 134 -6.45 14.18 -12.18
C PRO A 134 -5.08 14.83 -12.25
N ASN A 135 -5.06 16.17 -12.26
CA ASN A 135 -3.83 16.95 -12.41
C ASN A 135 -3.67 18.08 -11.39
N GLY A 136 -4.63 18.24 -10.46
CA GLY A 136 -4.57 19.22 -9.37
C GLY A 136 -4.37 20.67 -9.84
N GLY A 137 -4.90 21.03 -11.00
CA GLY A 137 -4.79 22.39 -11.55
C GLY A 137 -3.46 22.71 -12.26
N ILE A 138 -2.57 21.73 -12.45
CA ILE A 138 -1.34 21.90 -13.27
C ILE A 138 -1.70 22.39 -14.68
N ARG A 139 -2.82 21.90 -15.20
CA ARG A 139 -3.29 22.20 -16.55
C ARG A 139 -4.82 22.37 -16.58
N ASN A 140 -5.32 23.05 -17.58
CA ASN A 140 -6.76 23.13 -17.84
C ASN A 140 -7.30 21.81 -18.39
N THR A 141 -8.56 21.50 -18.12
CA THR A 141 -9.19 20.24 -18.57
C THR A 141 -9.28 20.09 -20.07
N PHE A 142 -9.27 21.19 -20.84
CA PHE A 142 -9.28 21.17 -22.30
C PHE A 142 -7.88 20.96 -22.92
N GLU A 143 -6.81 20.99 -22.15
CA GLU A 143 -5.46 20.68 -22.61
C GLU A 143 -5.25 19.17 -22.54
N ALA A 144 -5.53 18.47 -23.64
CA ALA A 144 -5.62 17.02 -23.67
C ALA A 144 -4.26 16.30 -23.75
N ARG A 145 -3.19 16.95 -24.27
CA ARG A 145 -1.93 16.27 -24.55
C ARG A 145 -1.10 16.03 -23.32
N GLY A 146 -0.63 14.80 -23.13
CA GLY A 146 0.47 14.40 -22.25
C GLY A 146 1.47 13.55 -23.01
N TYR A 147 2.55 13.14 -22.35
CA TYR A 147 3.56 12.25 -22.91
C TYR A 147 3.76 11.06 -21.99
N SER A 148 3.79 9.85 -22.56
CA SER A 148 4.38 8.70 -21.92
C SER A 148 5.75 8.40 -22.54
N ALA A 149 6.72 8.03 -21.70
CA ALA A 149 8.07 7.72 -22.15
C ALA A 149 8.55 6.42 -21.52
N TRP A 150 9.13 5.54 -22.34
CA TRP A 150 9.64 4.25 -21.91
C TRP A 150 10.68 4.39 -20.80
N ASP A 151 10.54 3.58 -19.75
CA ASP A 151 11.55 3.37 -18.72
C ASP A 151 12.31 2.07 -19.00
N PRO A 152 13.52 2.12 -19.56
CA PRO A 152 14.29 0.91 -19.86
C PRO A 152 14.83 0.20 -18.60
N SER A 153 14.78 0.82 -17.42
CA SER A 153 15.15 0.18 -16.17
C SER A 153 14.14 -0.87 -15.68
N SER A 154 12.91 -0.82 -16.22
CA SER A 154 11.89 -1.84 -15.98
C SER A 154 11.69 -2.72 -17.21
N PRO A 155 11.72 -4.05 -17.08
CA PRO A 155 11.55 -4.93 -18.22
C PRO A 155 10.13 -4.89 -18.78
N VAL A 156 10.03 -4.96 -20.11
CA VAL A 156 8.75 -5.10 -20.83
C VAL A 156 8.20 -6.50 -20.62
N PHE A 157 6.90 -6.63 -20.48
CA PHE A 157 6.22 -7.90 -20.21
C PHE A 157 4.96 -8.09 -21.03
N VAL A 158 4.44 -9.32 -21.07
CA VAL A 158 3.23 -9.67 -21.80
C VAL A 158 2.14 -10.10 -20.83
N VAL A 159 0.97 -9.48 -20.94
CA VAL A 159 -0.25 -9.92 -20.26
C VAL A 159 -1.31 -10.20 -21.32
N ASP A 160 -1.89 -11.38 -21.28
CA ASP A 160 -2.84 -11.87 -22.27
C ASP A 160 -2.27 -11.76 -23.72
N ASP A 161 -2.84 -10.93 -24.57
CA ASP A 161 -2.42 -10.68 -25.95
C ASP A 161 -1.69 -9.34 -26.15
N THR A 162 -1.23 -8.72 -25.08
CA THR A 162 -0.72 -7.35 -25.09
C THR A 162 0.70 -7.25 -24.53
N LEU A 163 1.57 -6.59 -25.28
CA LEU A 163 2.92 -6.18 -24.87
C LEU A 163 2.81 -4.91 -24.00
N CYS A 164 3.13 -5.02 -22.71
CA CYS A 164 3.10 -3.94 -21.75
C CYS A 164 4.48 -3.31 -21.58
N ILE A 165 4.58 -2.01 -21.84
CA ILE A 165 5.82 -1.24 -21.80
C ILE A 165 5.77 -0.30 -20.60
N PRO A 166 6.56 -0.53 -19.52
CA PRO A 166 6.60 0.38 -18.38
C PRO A 166 7.06 1.78 -18.79
N THR A 167 6.29 2.80 -18.41
CA THR A 167 6.54 4.19 -18.81
C THR A 167 6.36 5.17 -17.65
N VAL A 168 6.99 6.31 -17.77
CA VAL A 168 6.63 7.53 -17.04
C VAL A 168 5.51 8.25 -17.79
N PHE A 169 4.76 9.09 -17.08
CA PHE A 169 3.68 9.90 -17.64
C PHE A 169 3.76 11.35 -17.16
N ILE A 170 3.91 12.29 -18.11
CA ILE A 170 4.11 13.71 -17.84
C ILE A 170 3.13 14.59 -18.61
N ALA A 171 2.83 15.76 -18.06
CA ALA A 171 2.06 16.77 -18.74
C ALA A 171 2.82 17.34 -19.98
N TYR A 172 2.10 17.98 -20.89
CA TYR A 172 2.71 18.68 -22.04
C TYR A 172 3.78 19.71 -21.62
N THR A 173 3.61 20.31 -20.45
CA THR A 173 4.53 21.31 -19.87
C THR A 173 5.68 20.70 -19.06
N GLY A 174 5.71 19.37 -18.90
CA GLY A 174 6.83 18.62 -18.31
C GLY A 174 6.65 18.17 -16.86
N GLU A 175 5.58 18.59 -16.18
CA GLU A 175 5.30 18.15 -14.81
C GLU A 175 4.84 16.68 -14.79
N SER A 176 5.28 15.95 -13.77
CA SER A 176 4.91 14.54 -13.60
C SER A 176 3.44 14.38 -13.18
N LEU A 177 2.72 13.50 -13.89
CA LEU A 177 1.32 13.14 -13.62
C LEU A 177 1.19 11.67 -13.16
N ASP A 178 2.29 11.06 -12.73
CA ASP A 178 2.39 9.68 -12.30
C ASP A 178 3.17 9.54 -10.98
N TYR A 179 3.28 8.31 -10.49
CA TYR A 179 4.10 7.97 -9.34
C TYR A 179 5.54 7.59 -9.73
N LYS A 180 5.76 7.06 -10.93
CA LYS A 180 7.05 6.53 -11.35
C LYS A 180 8.10 7.62 -11.57
N THR A 181 7.74 8.74 -12.17
CA THR A 181 8.66 9.84 -12.43
C THR A 181 9.33 10.36 -11.15
N PRO A 182 8.59 10.79 -10.10
CA PRO A 182 9.25 11.24 -8.87
C PRO A 182 9.92 10.09 -8.11
N LEU A 183 9.47 8.83 -8.24
CA LEU A 183 10.16 7.68 -7.67
C LEU A 183 11.56 7.52 -8.26
N LEU A 184 11.69 7.50 -9.59
CA LEU A 184 12.99 7.37 -10.28
C LEU A 184 13.94 8.52 -9.90
N LYS A 185 13.41 9.74 -9.79
CA LYS A 185 14.19 10.91 -9.33
C LYS A 185 14.67 10.75 -7.88
N ALA A 186 13.80 10.28 -6.97
CA ALA A 186 14.16 10.02 -5.57
C ALA A 186 15.21 8.93 -5.42
N LEU A 187 15.08 7.84 -6.19
CA LEU A 187 16.05 6.74 -6.21
C LEU A 187 17.42 7.20 -6.75
N SER A 188 17.43 8.04 -7.79
CA SER A 188 18.66 8.65 -8.30
C SER A 188 19.30 9.57 -7.25
N ALA A 189 18.51 10.39 -6.55
CA ALA A 189 19.01 11.30 -5.52
C ALA A 189 19.64 10.56 -4.35
N VAL A 190 18.94 9.55 -3.80
CA VAL A 190 19.47 8.75 -2.67
C VAL A 190 20.70 7.95 -3.08
N GLY A 191 20.71 7.38 -4.30
CA GLY A 191 21.84 6.65 -4.82
C GLY A 191 23.12 7.51 -4.88
N LYS A 192 23.03 8.71 -5.43
CA LYS A 192 24.15 9.67 -5.50
C LYS A 192 24.63 10.09 -4.11
N ALA A 193 23.72 10.52 -3.24
CA ALA A 193 24.09 10.95 -1.89
C ALA A 193 24.72 9.80 -1.07
N ALA A 194 24.22 8.58 -1.24
CA ALA A 194 24.79 7.41 -0.57
C ALA A 194 26.17 7.02 -1.10
N VAL A 195 26.43 7.12 -2.41
CA VAL A 195 27.77 6.92 -2.98
C VAL A 195 28.77 7.91 -2.38
N ASP A 196 28.40 9.20 -2.30
CA ASP A 196 29.26 10.23 -1.73
C ASP A 196 29.64 9.94 -0.27
N VAL A 197 28.72 9.41 0.52
CA VAL A 197 28.99 8.98 1.91
C VAL A 197 29.80 7.69 1.94
N CYS A 198 29.51 6.73 1.05
CA CYS A 198 30.27 5.47 0.95
C CYS A 198 31.76 5.72 0.68
N HIS A 199 32.11 6.78 -0.03
CA HIS A 199 33.51 7.12 -0.34
C HIS A 199 34.37 7.44 0.89
N TYR A 200 33.76 7.73 2.03
CA TYR A 200 34.52 7.80 3.30
C TYR A 200 35.08 6.43 3.73
N PHE A 201 34.45 5.34 3.33
CA PHE A 201 34.77 3.97 3.72
C PHE A 201 35.35 3.14 2.58
N ASN A 202 34.79 3.27 1.38
CA ASN A 202 35.24 2.54 0.20
C ASN A 202 35.08 3.40 -1.07
N PRO A 203 36.19 3.93 -1.65
CA PRO A 203 36.17 4.76 -2.85
C PRO A 203 35.82 3.97 -4.14
N GLU A 204 35.80 2.63 -4.11
CA GLU A 204 35.45 1.79 -5.27
C GLU A 204 33.94 1.71 -5.52
N VAL A 205 33.10 2.15 -4.59
CA VAL A 205 31.64 2.17 -4.74
C VAL A 205 31.25 3.19 -5.80
N LYS A 206 30.61 2.74 -6.87
CA LYS A 206 30.14 3.58 -7.99
C LYS A 206 28.64 3.75 -7.99
N LYS A 207 27.91 2.80 -7.41
CA LYS A 207 26.45 2.80 -7.40
C LYS A 207 25.92 2.30 -6.06
N VAL A 208 24.90 2.99 -5.55
CA VAL A 208 24.06 2.50 -4.44
C VAL A 208 22.62 2.38 -4.93
N VAL A 209 22.02 1.27 -4.63
CA VAL A 209 20.64 0.93 -5.02
C VAL A 209 19.77 0.82 -3.79
N ALA A 210 18.61 1.42 -3.86
CA ALA A 210 17.56 1.20 -2.86
C ALA A 210 16.77 -0.07 -3.22
N TYR A 211 16.59 -0.94 -2.24
CA TYR A 211 15.81 -2.18 -2.36
C TYR A 211 14.49 -2.06 -1.63
N LEU A 212 13.48 -2.75 -2.17
CA LEU A 212 12.15 -2.85 -1.59
C LEU A 212 11.66 -4.31 -1.64
N GLY A 213 11.20 -4.81 -0.48
CA GLY A 213 10.40 -6.02 -0.39
C GLY A 213 9.04 -5.65 0.22
N TRP A 214 7.99 -5.76 -0.56
CA TRP A 214 6.64 -5.47 -0.08
C TRP A 214 5.97 -6.73 0.47
N GLU A 215 5.11 -6.56 1.47
CA GLU A 215 4.26 -7.61 2.04
C GLU A 215 2.81 -7.21 1.80
N GLN A 216 2.12 -7.90 0.89
CA GLN A 216 0.77 -7.56 0.48
C GLN A 216 -0.25 -8.36 1.27
N GLU A 217 -0.89 -7.73 2.23
CA GLU A 217 -2.07 -8.27 2.90
C GLU A 217 -3.33 -7.99 2.10
N TYR A 218 -4.32 -8.88 2.21
CA TYR A 218 -5.59 -8.76 1.48
C TYR A 218 -6.68 -9.64 2.09
N PHE A 219 -7.96 -9.31 1.77
CA PHE A 219 -9.10 -10.17 2.07
C PHE A 219 -9.65 -10.80 0.79
N LEU A 220 -10.23 -11.99 0.94
CA LEU A 220 -11.04 -12.63 -0.10
C LEU A 220 -12.48 -12.79 0.39
N VAL A 221 -13.44 -12.49 -0.47
CA VAL A 221 -14.87 -12.71 -0.22
C VAL A 221 -15.45 -13.51 -1.38
N ASP A 222 -16.35 -14.46 -1.10
CA ASP A 222 -17.06 -15.16 -2.18
C ASP A 222 -17.78 -14.16 -3.10
N GLU A 223 -17.66 -14.34 -4.41
CA GLU A 223 -18.18 -13.41 -5.41
C GLU A 223 -19.68 -13.16 -5.29
N GLY A 224 -20.47 -14.20 -4.95
CA GLY A 224 -21.91 -14.06 -4.76
C GLY A 224 -22.25 -13.23 -3.52
N LEU A 225 -21.54 -13.46 -2.41
CA LEU A 225 -21.70 -12.69 -1.17
C LEU A 225 -21.28 -11.23 -1.37
N TYR A 226 -20.19 -10.99 -2.07
CA TYR A 226 -19.72 -9.66 -2.44
C TYR A 226 -20.76 -8.91 -3.28
N ALA A 227 -21.31 -9.55 -4.32
CA ALA A 227 -22.30 -8.95 -5.20
C ALA A 227 -23.62 -8.63 -4.49
N ALA A 228 -23.94 -9.34 -3.39
CA ALA A 228 -25.12 -9.08 -2.56
C ALA A 228 -24.90 -7.95 -1.53
N ARG A 229 -23.74 -7.30 -1.51
CA ARG A 229 -23.36 -6.22 -0.60
C ARG A 229 -22.97 -4.96 -1.40
N PRO A 230 -23.91 -4.03 -1.64
CA PRO A 230 -23.63 -2.81 -2.39
C PRO A 230 -22.50 -1.96 -1.83
N ASP A 231 -22.29 -1.94 -0.51
CA ASP A 231 -21.17 -1.26 0.12
C ASP A 231 -19.81 -1.87 -0.28
N LEU A 232 -19.66 -3.18 -0.22
CA LEU A 232 -18.42 -3.84 -0.69
C LEU A 232 -18.18 -3.58 -2.18
N LEU A 233 -19.24 -3.64 -2.99
CA LEU A 233 -19.16 -3.45 -4.43
C LEU A 233 -18.68 -2.03 -4.80
N LEU A 234 -19.16 -1.00 -4.10
CA LEU A 234 -18.96 0.39 -4.47
C LEU A 234 -17.84 1.09 -3.68
N THR A 235 -17.49 0.60 -2.49
CA THR A 235 -16.51 1.24 -1.62
C THR A 235 -15.34 0.34 -1.22
N GLY A 236 -15.42 -0.97 -1.49
CA GLY A 236 -14.41 -1.95 -1.06
C GLY A 236 -14.46 -2.28 0.43
N ARG A 237 -15.36 -1.64 1.21
CA ARG A 237 -15.55 -1.92 2.65
C ARG A 237 -17.02 -2.05 3.02
N THR A 238 -17.28 -2.67 4.17
CA THR A 238 -18.62 -2.71 4.76
C THR A 238 -18.92 -1.40 5.48
N LEU A 239 -20.02 -0.74 5.09
CA LEU A 239 -20.52 0.48 5.76
C LEU A 239 -21.50 0.18 6.89
N MET A 240 -21.91 -1.09 7.02
CA MET A 240 -22.74 -1.63 8.09
C MET A 240 -22.40 -3.10 8.32
N GLY A 241 -22.78 -3.62 9.47
CA GLY A 241 -22.63 -5.03 9.85
C GLY A 241 -22.15 -5.17 11.29
N HIS A 242 -22.92 -5.94 12.08
CA HIS A 242 -22.53 -6.29 13.44
C HIS A 242 -21.47 -7.39 13.42
N GLU A 243 -20.54 -7.35 14.36
CA GLU A 243 -19.54 -8.39 14.55
C GLU A 243 -20.17 -9.79 14.68
N ALA A 244 -19.52 -10.79 14.08
CA ALA A 244 -19.92 -12.17 14.25
C ALA A 244 -19.63 -12.63 15.68
N SER A 245 -20.41 -13.62 16.19
CA SER A 245 -20.20 -14.19 17.53
C SER A 245 -18.83 -14.85 17.68
N LYS A 246 -18.30 -15.48 16.63
CA LYS A 246 -16.90 -15.80 16.47
C LYS A 246 -16.25 -14.70 15.63
N ASN A 247 -15.11 -14.21 16.10
CA ASN A 247 -14.31 -13.21 15.40
C ASN A 247 -12.91 -13.79 15.12
N GLN A 248 -11.83 -13.04 15.24
CA GLN A 248 -10.44 -13.51 15.14
C GLN A 248 -9.96 -14.11 16.49
N GLN A 249 -10.43 -15.30 16.83
CA GLN A 249 -10.19 -15.97 18.10
C GLN A 249 -9.79 -17.41 17.86
N LEU A 250 -8.96 -17.94 18.77
CA LEU A 250 -8.57 -19.35 18.84
C LEU A 250 -7.81 -19.84 17.61
N GLU A 251 -8.50 -20.31 16.56
CA GLU A 251 -7.89 -20.93 15.37
C GLU A 251 -7.48 -19.94 14.29
N ASP A 252 -7.90 -18.68 14.38
CA ASP A 252 -7.57 -17.66 13.38
C ASP A 252 -6.20 -17.07 13.71
N HIS A 253 -5.19 -17.41 12.92
CA HIS A 253 -3.80 -16.98 13.06
C HIS A 253 -2.97 -17.28 11.80
N TYR A 254 -1.78 -16.71 11.71
CA TYR A 254 -0.83 -16.85 10.59
C TYR A 254 -0.55 -18.29 10.15
N PHE A 255 -0.48 -19.23 11.07
CA PHE A 255 -0.05 -20.61 10.82
C PHE A 255 -1.22 -21.58 10.71
N GLY A 256 -2.45 -21.11 10.61
CA GLY A 256 -3.60 -21.94 10.33
C GLY A 256 -3.52 -22.61 8.95
N ALA A 257 -4.21 -23.73 8.79
CA ALA A 257 -4.30 -24.38 7.48
C ALA A 257 -5.01 -23.47 6.48
N ILE A 258 -4.40 -23.28 5.31
CA ILE A 258 -5.00 -22.47 4.24
C ILE A 258 -6.24 -23.20 3.70
N PRO A 259 -7.42 -22.55 3.64
CA PRO A 259 -8.63 -23.16 3.11
C PRO A 259 -8.44 -23.64 1.66
N THR A 260 -9.01 -24.78 1.31
CA THR A 260 -8.74 -25.46 0.03
C THR A 260 -9.01 -24.59 -1.20
N ARG A 261 -10.12 -23.82 -1.22
CA ARG A 261 -10.42 -22.90 -2.33
C ARG A 261 -9.38 -21.77 -2.43
N VAL A 262 -8.96 -21.24 -1.30
CA VAL A 262 -7.94 -20.19 -1.21
C VAL A 262 -6.57 -20.71 -1.63
N ALA A 263 -6.22 -21.94 -1.22
CA ALA A 263 -4.96 -22.58 -1.63
C ALA A 263 -4.89 -22.76 -3.16
N ALA A 264 -6.01 -23.09 -3.82
CA ALA A 264 -6.08 -23.15 -5.27
C ALA A 264 -5.87 -21.78 -5.93
N PHE A 265 -6.51 -20.73 -5.41
CA PHE A 265 -6.29 -19.35 -5.83
C PHE A 265 -4.82 -18.93 -5.66
N MET A 266 -4.25 -19.16 -4.49
CA MET A 266 -2.85 -18.79 -4.20
C MET A 266 -1.86 -19.51 -5.13
N LYS A 267 -2.12 -20.79 -5.42
CA LYS A 267 -1.28 -21.57 -6.35
C LYS A 267 -1.33 -21.02 -7.77
N ASP A 268 -2.51 -20.70 -8.28
CA ASP A 268 -2.69 -20.14 -9.61
C ASP A 268 -2.03 -18.75 -9.73
N LEU A 269 -2.27 -17.90 -8.72
CA LEU A 269 -1.64 -16.58 -8.63
C LEU A 269 -0.11 -16.67 -8.63
N GLU A 270 0.46 -17.60 -7.86
CA GLU A 270 1.91 -17.79 -7.76
C GLU A 270 2.51 -18.22 -9.10
N ILE A 271 1.88 -19.14 -9.82
CA ILE A 271 2.33 -19.57 -11.15
C ILE A 271 2.36 -18.37 -12.11
N GLN A 272 1.23 -17.66 -12.24
CA GLN A 272 1.13 -16.52 -13.15
C GLN A 272 2.06 -15.37 -12.75
N ALA A 273 2.26 -15.12 -11.47
CA ALA A 273 3.21 -14.12 -10.97
C ALA A 273 4.66 -14.48 -11.34
N LEU A 274 5.06 -15.73 -11.14
CA LEU A 274 6.40 -16.20 -11.53
C LEU A 274 6.63 -16.12 -13.05
N GLU A 275 5.63 -16.45 -13.85
CA GLU A 275 5.72 -16.31 -15.32
C GLU A 275 5.89 -14.84 -15.75
N LEU A 276 5.35 -13.89 -14.97
CA LEU A 276 5.52 -12.44 -15.15
C LEU A 276 6.79 -11.88 -14.46
N GLY A 277 7.66 -12.75 -13.95
CA GLY A 277 8.93 -12.34 -13.33
C GLY A 277 8.79 -11.76 -11.92
N ILE A 278 7.63 -11.86 -11.30
CA ILE A 278 7.41 -11.41 -9.92
C ILE A 278 7.87 -12.52 -8.98
N PRO A 279 8.93 -12.33 -8.17
CA PRO A 279 9.56 -13.40 -7.39
C PRO A 279 8.79 -13.69 -6.10
N VAL A 280 7.52 -14.11 -6.21
CA VAL A 280 6.70 -14.50 -5.07
C VAL A 280 7.36 -15.63 -4.30
N LYS A 281 7.41 -15.52 -2.97
CA LYS A 281 8.08 -16.48 -2.12
C LYS A 281 7.22 -17.01 -0.99
N THR A 282 6.42 -16.16 -0.35
CA THR A 282 5.67 -16.52 0.85
C THR A 282 4.20 -16.26 0.67
N ARG A 283 3.37 -17.18 1.15
CA ARG A 283 1.91 -17.06 1.23
C ARG A 283 1.43 -17.72 2.51
N HIS A 284 0.50 -17.10 3.22
CA HIS A 284 -0.08 -17.64 4.46
C HIS A 284 -1.40 -16.97 4.80
N ASN A 285 -2.09 -17.51 5.82
CA ASN A 285 -3.21 -16.82 6.44
C ASN A 285 -2.71 -15.63 7.27
N GLU A 286 -3.53 -14.59 7.33
CA GLU A 286 -3.45 -13.52 8.31
C GLU A 286 -4.35 -13.79 9.53
N VAL A 287 -4.29 -12.89 10.53
CA VAL A 287 -4.98 -13.07 11.81
C VAL A 287 -6.50 -13.00 11.67
N ALA A 288 -7.02 -12.12 10.80
CA ALA A 288 -8.46 -12.03 10.59
C ALA A 288 -9.00 -13.17 9.71
N PRO A 289 -10.23 -13.63 9.94
CA PRO A 289 -10.87 -14.58 9.05
C PRO A 289 -10.94 -14.05 7.61
N ASN A 290 -10.65 -14.90 6.64
CA ASN A 290 -10.55 -14.55 5.21
C ASN A 290 -9.51 -13.48 4.85
N GLN A 291 -8.54 -13.25 5.72
CA GLN A 291 -7.37 -12.41 5.47
C GLN A 291 -6.14 -13.27 5.18
N PHE A 292 -5.33 -12.81 4.24
CA PHE A 292 -4.17 -13.54 3.73
C PHE A 292 -3.04 -12.56 3.39
N GLU A 293 -1.83 -13.10 3.24
CA GLU A 293 -0.65 -12.32 2.85
C GLU A 293 0.14 -13.03 1.74
N LEU A 294 0.78 -12.19 0.93
CA LEU A 294 1.69 -12.56 -0.13
C LEU A 294 2.94 -11.67 -0.06
N ALA A 295 4.13 -12.28 -0.05
CA ALA A 295 5.39 -11.54 -0.04
C ALA A 295 6.38 -12.08 -1.08
N PRO A 296 7.07 -11.19 -1.85
CA PRO A 296 8.13 -11.58 -2.78
C PRO A 296 9.51 -11.60 -2.12
N ILE A 297 10.51 -12.05 -2.87
CA ILE A 297 11.90 -11.68 -2.63
C ILE A 297 12.04 -10.18 -2.94
N PHE A 298 12.83 -9.44 -2.15
CA PHE A 298 13.09 -8.03 -2.39
C PHE A 298 13.85 -7.79 -3.70
N GLU A 299 13.57 -6.66 -4.32
CA GLU A 299 14.16 -6.25 -5.60
C GLU A 299 14.62 -4.79 -5.56
N GLU A 300 15.22 -4.29 -6.65
CA GLU A 300 15.41 -2.86 -6.85
C GLU A 300 14.08 -2.14 -6.72
N CYS A 301 14.08 -0.99 -6.06
CA CYS A 301 12.84 -0.36 -5.56
C CYS A 301 11.86 0.01 -6.69
N ASN A 302 12.32 0.51 -7.84
CA ASN A 302 11.44 0.84 -8.96
C ASN A 302 10.78 -0.43 -9.55
N LEU A 303 11.56 -1.49 -9.74
CA LEU A 303 11.04 -2.78 -10.21
C LEU A 303 10.07 -3.40 -9.20
N ALA A 304 10.39 -3.35 -7.92
CA ALA A 304 9.51 -3.85 -6.86
C ALA A 304 8.16 -3.11 -6.84
N VAL A 305 8.14 -1.80 -7.08
CA VAL A 305 6.91 -1.01 -7.18
C VAL A 305 6.10 -1.42 -8.41
N ASP A 306 6.72 -1.58 -9.58
CA ASP A 306 6.04 -2.06 -10.79
C ASP A 306 5.43 -3.45 -10.55
N HIS A 307 6.20 -4.37 -9.96
CA HIS A 307 5.72 -5.71 -9.63
C HIS A 307 4.57 -5.70 -8.62
N ASN A 308 4.58 -4.78 -7.64
CA ASN A 308 3.45 -4.65 -6.73
C ASN A 308 2.18 -4.15 -7.44
N MET A 309 2.28 -3.17 -8.33
CA MET A 309 1.13 -2.70 -9.09
C MET A 309 0.60 -3.78 -10.04
N LEU A 310 1.49 -4.52 -10.67
CA LEU A 310 1.12 -5.64 -11.56
C LEU A 310 0.45 -6.78 -10.77
N ILE A 311 1.02 -7.18 -9.63
CA ILE A 311 0.43 -8.26 -8.80
C ILE A 311 -0.96 -7.87 -8.28
N MET A 312 -1.19 -6.61 -7.87
CA MET A 312 -2.51 -6.15 -7.43
C MET A 312 -3.57 -6.31 -8.53
N SER A 313 -3.22 -6.03 -9.79
CA SER A 313 -4.08 -6.26 -10.94
C SER A 313 -4.30 -7.76 -11.19
N LEU A 314 -3.23 -8.54 -11.18
CA LEU A 314 -3.28 -9.99 -11.37
C LEU A 314 -4.13 -10.69 -10.29
N MET A 315 -3.97 -10.30 -9.02
CA MET A 315 -4.76 -10.82 -7.91
C MET A 315 -6.26 -10.62 -8.12
N ARG A 316 -6.69 -9.44 -8.62
CA ARG A 316 -8.10 -9.17 -8.92
C ARG A 316 -8.63 -10.10 -10.02
N LYS A 317 -7.83 -10.33 -11.07
CA LYS A 317 -8.17 -11.21 -12.19
C LYS A 317 -8.27 -12.67 -11.75
N VAL A 318 -7.25 -13.17 -11.07
CA VAL A 318 -7.18 -14.56 -10.60
C VAL A 318 -8.22 -14.84 -9.51
N ALA A 319 -8.47 -13.92 -8.58
CA ALA A 319 -9.53 -14.09 -7.58
C ALA A 319 -10.90 -14.31 -8.25
N ARG A 320 -11.19 -13.54 -9.29
CA ARG A 320 -12.45 -13.68 -10.03
C ARG A 320 -12.59 -15.04 -10.72
N SER A 321 -11.53 -15.58 -11.32
CA SER A 321 -11.57 -16.92 -11.95
C SER A 321 -11.80 -18.05 -10.94
N HIS A 322 -11.41 -17.82 -9.66
CA HIS A 322 -11.68 -18.73 -8.53
C HIS A 322 -13.00 -18.46 -7.79
N GLY A 323 -13.86 -17.58 -8.32
CA GLY A 323 -15.15 -17.22 -7.72
C GLY A 323 -15.02 -16.45 -6.41
N PHE A 324 -13.93 -15.70 -6.27
CA PHE A 324 -13.67 -14.74 -5.19
C PHE A 324 -13.65 -13.30 -5.71
N ARG A 325 -13.77 -12.36 -4.77
CA ARG A 325 -13.41 -10.97 -4.95
C ARG A 325 -12.32 -10.59 -3.97
N LEU A 326 -11.32 -9.92 -4.47
CA LEU A 326 -10.20 -9.36 -3.72
C LEU A 326 -10.62 -8.04 -3.09
N LEU A 327 -10.34 -7.87 -1.79
CA LEU A 327 -10.46 -6.59 -1.10
C LEU A 327 -9.06 -6.13 -0.70
N LEU A 328 -8.66 -4.98 -1.23
CA LEU A 328 -7.41 -4.29 -0.89
C LEU A 328 -7.63 -3.09 0.02
N HIS A 329 -8.90 -2.69 0.26
CA HIS A 329 -9.21 -1.67 1.25
C HIS A 329 -8.60 -2.05 2.62
N GLU A 330 -7.95 -1.11 3.29
CA GLU A 330 -7.18 -1.37 4.51
C GLU A 330 -8.03 -1.81 5.69
N LYS A 331 -9.32 -1.48 5.71
CA LYS A 331 -10.25 -1.88 6.78
C LYS A 331 -11.61 -2.28 6.22
N PRO A 332 -11.73 -3.39 5.50
CA PRO A 332 -12.99 -3.78 4.87
C PRO A 332 -14.06 -4.22 5.89
N PHE A 333 -13.64 -4.66 7.07
CA PHE A 333 -14.52 -5.12 8.14
C PHE A 333 -14.17 -4.47 9.48
N LYS A 334 -15.14 -3.86 10.14
CA LYS A 334 -14.99 -3.30 11.49
C LYS A 334 -14.84 -4.42 12.53
N GLY A 335 -13.98 -4.23 13.51
CA GLY A 335 -13.81 -5.17 14.63
C GLY A 335 -12.81 -6.31 14.39
N VAL A 336 -12.22 -6.43 13.20
CA VAL A 336 -11.12 -7.36 12.89
C VAL A 336 -9.90 -6.62 12.40
N ASN A 337 -8.75 -7.29 12.25
CA ASN A 337 -7.54 -6.68 11.71
C ASN A 337 -7.79 -6.03 10.34
N GLY A 338 -7.07 -4.96 10.08
CA GLY A 338 -6.97 -4.36 8.75
C GLY A 338 -5.78 -4.93 7.99
N SER A 339 -5.68 -4.57 6.70
CA SER A 339 -4.62 -5.00 5.80
C SER A 339 -3.61 -3.88 5.54
N GLY A 340 -2.34 -4.21 5.68
CA GLY A 340 -1.21 -3.35 5.34
C GLY A 340 -0.47 -3.80 4.08
N LYS A 341 0.56 -3.03 3.78
CA LYS A 341 1.56 -3.34 2.78
C LYS A 341 2.91 -2.92 3.34
N HIS A 342 3.51 -3.78 4.17
CA HIS A 342 4.77 -3.43 4.81
C HIS A 342 5.86 -3.27 3.75
N ASN A 343 6.54 -2.14 3.79
CA ASN A 343 7.63 -1.83 2.86
C ASN A 343 8.97 -2.08 3.57
N ASN A 344 9.61 -3.19 3.25
CA ASN A 344 10.96 -3.52 3.73
C ASN A 344 11.98 -2.81 2.83
N TRP A 345 12.60 -1.74 3.36
CA TRP A 345 13.51 -0.87 2.63
C TRP A 345 14.94 -1.00 3.13
N SER A 346 15.90 -1.03 2.21
CA SER A 346 17.34 -1.08 2.49
C SER A 346 18.14 -0.44 1.36
N LEU A 347 19.45 -0.21 1.62
CA LEU A 347 20.40 0.28 0.63
C LEU A 347 21.53 -0.73 0.45
N GLY A 348 21.98 -0.94 -0.79
CA GLY A 348 23.11 -1.80 -1.10
C GLY A 348 24.00 -1.23 -2.18
N THR A 349 25.30 -1.56 -2.12
CA THR A 349 26.31 -1.09 -3.06
C THR A 349 26.49 -2.08 -4.23
N ASP A 350 27.03 -1.59 -5.34
CA ASP A 350 27.48 -2.40 -6.47
C ASP A 350 28.65 -3.33 -6.12
N THR A 351 29.31 -3.10 -4.98
CA THR A 351 30.35 -4.00 -4.43
C THR A 351 29.77 -5.12 -3.54
N GLY A 352 28.44 -5.26 -3.48
CA GLY A 352 27.76 -6.33 -2.75
C GLY A 352 27.59 -6.10 -1.24
N VAL A 353 27.77 -4.87 -0.77
CA VAL A 353 27.65 -4.52 0.65
C VAL A 353 26.25 -3.99 0.96
N LEU A 354 25.56 -4.56 1.95
CA LEU A 354 24.33 -4.02 2.50
C LEU A 354 24.65 -2.94 3.55
N LEU A 355 24.21 -1.71 3.30
CA LEU A 355 24.54 -0.55 4.13
C LEU A 355 23.80 -0.54 5.47
N MET A 356 22.65 -1.21 5.55
CA MET A 356 21.85 -1.37 6.76
C MET A 356 22.16 -2.65 7.55
N ALA A 357 23.24 -3.36 7.23
CA ALA A 357 23.69 -4.55 7.92
C ALA A 357 24.99 -4.30 8.68
N PRO A 358 25.11 -4.75 9.95
CA PRO A 358 26.37 -4.67 10.68
C PRO A 358 27.44 -5.53 9.99
N GLY A 359 28.69 -5.10 10.09
CA GLY A 359 29.82 -5.79 9.51
C GLY A 359 30.69 -6.49 10.58
N LYS A 360 31.83 -7.01 10.13
CA LYS A 360 32.77 -7.73 11.00
C LYS A 360 33.89 -6.86 11.56
N THR A 361 34.13 -5.71 10.94
CA THR A 361 35.20 -4.78 11.32
C THR A 361 34.63 -3.54 11.99
N ALA A 362 35.46 -2.79 12.72
CA ALA A 362 35.05 -1.51 13.31
C ALA A 362 34.65 -0.50 12.23
N GLU A 363 35.33 -0.49 11.11
CA GLU A 363 35.01 0.40 9.97
C GLU A 363 33.67 0.03 9.32
N ASP A 364 33.38 -1.27 9.13
CA ASP A 364 32.09 -1.73 8.65
C ASP A 364 30.95 -1.34 9.59
N ASN A 365 31.19 -1.44 10.90
CA ASN A 365 30.20 -1.06 11.91
C ASN A 365 30.02 0.46 11.97
N LEU A 366 31.07 1.25 11.79
CA LEU A 366 30.96 2.70 11.69
C LEU A 366 30.13 3.10 10.44
N ARG A 367 30.38 2.46 9.28
CA ARG A 367 29.56 2.65 8.09
C ARG A 367 28.08 2.30 8.37
N PHE A 368 27.82 1.16 8.97
CA PHE A 368 26.47 0.73 9.32
C PHE A 368 25.77 1.77 10.23
N ILE A 369 26.40 2.18 11.32
CA ILE A 369 25.86 3.21 12.24
C ILE A 369 25.64 4.54 11.51
N THR A 370 26.53 4.92 10.60
CA THR A 370 26.38 6.13 9.78
C THR A 370 25.07 6.11 9.00
N PHE A 371 24.76 5.03 8.29
CA PHE A 371 23.54 4.92 7.51
C PHE A 371 22.29 4.82 8.40
N ILE A 372 22.35 4.08 9.50
CA ILE A 372 21.24 3.99 10.49
C ILE A 372 20.92 5.37 11.06
N VAL A 373 21.90 6.08 11.57
CA VAL A 373 21.70 7.39 12.22
C VAL A 373 21.18 8.42 11.22
N ASN A 374 21.70 8.45 10.00
CA ASN A 374 21.20 9.34 8.96
C ASN A 374 19.76 8.99 8.53
N THR A 375 19.38 7.72 8.51
CA THR A 375 17.99 7.31 8.29
C THR A 375 17.08 7.82 9.43
N LEU A 376 17.50 7.67 10.68
CA LEU A 376 16.75 8.20 11.84
C LEU A 376 16.60 9.73 11.80
N MET A 377 17.65 10.45 11.39
CA MET A 377 17.62 11.90 11.20
C MET A 377 16.60 12.30 10.12
N ALA A 378 16.60 11.59 8.97
CA ALA A 378 15.64 11.81 7.91
C ALA A 378 14.20 11.59 8.40
N VAL A 379 13.95 10.51 9.14
CA VAL A 379 12.64 10.20 9.74
C VAL A 379 12.24 11.27 10.77
N TYR A 380 13.17 11.77 11.56
CA TYR A 380 12.91 12.83 12.54
C TYR A 380 12.55 14.15 11.86
N HIS A 381 13.37 14.63 10.93
CA HIS A 381 13.15 15.92 10.28
C HIS A 381 11.91 15.95 9.38
N HIS A 382 11.61 14.84 8.72
CA HIS A 382 10.48 14.71 7.80
C HIS A 382 9.35 13.83 8.35
N ASN A 383 9.21 13.79 9.67
CA ASN A 383 8.23 12.96 10.39
C ASN A 383 6.80 13.13 9.88
N GLY A 384 6.33 14.38 9.77
CA GLY A 384 5.00 14.68 9.26
C GLY A 384 4.82 14.33 7.77
N LEU A 385 5.87 14.51 6.95
CA LEU A 385 5.83 14.14 5.53
C LEU A 385 5.74 12.63 5.34
N LEU A 386 6.52 11.85 6.09
CA LEU A 386 6.44 10.39 6.07
C LEU A 386 5.04 9.90 6.47
N LYS A 387 4.44 10.53 7.49
CA LYS A 387 3.05 10.30 7.86
C LYS A 387 2.08 10.62 6.72
N ALA A 388 2.25 11.76 6.05
CA ALA A 388 1.41 12.16 4.93
C ALA A 388 1.55 11.19 3.73
N SER A 389 2.73 10.58 3.55
CA SER A 389 2.99 9.64 2.46
C SER A 389 2.23 8.32 2.56
N ILE A 390 1.81 7.94 3.78
CA ILE A 390 1.06 6.71 4.03
C ILE A 390 -0.42 6.96 4.35
N MET A 391 -0.82 8.22 4.46
CA MET A 391 -2.18 8.57 4.84
C MET A 391 -3.11 8.59 3.61
N SER A 392 -4.29 8.01 3.80
CA SER A 392 -5.40 8.05 2.86
C SER A 392 -6.73 7.94 3.60
N ALA A 393 -7.84 8.21 2.93
CA ALA A 393 -9.18 8.01 3.48
C ALA A 393 -9.41 6.57 3.96
N THR A 394 -8.83 5.59 3.27
CA THR A 394 -8.98 4.16 3.54
C THR A 394 -8.03 3.68 4.63
N ASN A 395 -6.75 4.09 4.58
CA ASN A 395 -5.75 3.68 5.58
C ASN A 395 -5.98 4.33 6.96
N ALA A 396 -6.63 5.50 7.02
CA ALA A 396 -7.02 6.15 8.27
C ALA A 396 -7.88 5.25 9.17
N HIS A 397 -8.72 4.38 8.59
CA HIS A 397 -9.53 3.41 9.32
C HIS A 397 -8.73 2.25 9.95
N ARG A 398 -7.54 1.96 9.41
CA ARG A 398 -6.68 0.87 9.88
C ARG A 398 -5.73 1.33 10.98
N LEU A 399 -5.11 2.49 10.84
CA LEU A 399 -4.02 2.95 11.70
C LEU A 399 -4.44 3.13 13.16
N GLY A 400 -3.61 2.62 14.06
CA GLY A 400 -3.81 2.74 15.51
C GLY A 400 -4.75 1.70 16.13
N ALA A 401 -5.17 0.68 15.40
CA ALA A 401 -6.07 -0.36 15.90
C ALA A 401 -5.71 -1.76 15.36
N ASN A 402 -5.93 -2.80 16.18
CA ASN A 402 -5.84 -4.20 15.75
C ASN A 402 -4.54 -4.53 14.98
N GLU A 403 -3.40 -4.46 15.63
CA GLU A 403 -2.05 -4.75 15.10
C GLU A 403 -1.51 -3.74 14.05
N ALA A 404 -2.28 -2.75 13.64
CA ALA A 404 -1.78 -1.67 12.80
C ALA A 404 -1.04 -0.60 13.62
N PRO A 405 0.13 -0.10 13.18
CA PRO A 405 0.86 0.93 13.90
C PRO A 405 0.04 2.23 14.03
N PRO A 406 0.27 3.03 15.08
CA PRO A 406 -0.38 4.34 15.20
C PRO A 406 0.12 5.30 14.11
N ALA A 407 -0.68 6.31 13.81
CA ALA A 407 -0.32 7.37 12.88
C ALA A 407 0.70 8.39 13.48
N ILE A 408 1.64 7.92 14.29
CA ILE A 408 2.76 8.70 14.84
C ILE A 408 4.02 8.00 14.38
N ILE A 409 4.76 8.61 13.46
CA ILE A 409 5.95 7.98 12.89
C ILE A 409 7.08 8.02 13.93
N SER A 410 7.41 6.85 14.47
CA SER A 410 8.53 6.59 15.38
C SER A 410 9.32 5.39 14.89
N SER A 411 10.56 5.25 15.35
CA SER A 411 11.46 4.17 14.93
C SER A 411 11.76 3.24 16.08
N PHE A 412 11.57 1.95 15.87
CA PHE A 412 12.02 0.86 16.73
C PHE A 412 13.37 0.33 16.23
N LEU A 413 14.34 0.19 17.14
CA LEU A 413 15.68 -0.29 16.83
C LEU A 413 16.01 -1.63 17.48
N GLY A 414 15.27 -2.01 18.49
CA GLY A 414 15.58 -3.12 19.37
C GLY A 414 16.66 -2.78 20.40
N LYS A 415 16.66 -3.56 21.48
CA LYS A 415 17.45 -3.29 22.68
C LYS A 415 18.95 -3.12 22.43
N GLN A 416 19.53 -3.97 21.58
CA GLN A 416 20.97 -3.97 21.35
C GLN A 416 21.44 -2.70 20.62
N LEU A 417 20.78 -2.36 19.51
CA LEU A 417 21.17 -1.17 18.73
C LEU A 417 20.88 0.12 19.49
N THR A 418 19.78 0.18 20.26
CA THR A 418 19.48 1.30 21.16
C THR A 418 20.60 1.50 22.16
N GLN A 419 21.07 0.43 22.83
CA GLN A 419 22.19 0.51 23.78
C GLN A 419 23.50 0.98 23.13
N VAL A 420 23.79 0.53 21.91
CA VAL A 420 24.97 0.98 21.18
C VAL A 420 24.91 2.47 20.87
N LEU A 421 23.77 2.97 20.41
CA LEU A 421 23.60 4.41 20.13
C LEU A 421 23.69 5.25 21.42
N ASP A 422 23.11 4.79 22.51
CA ASP A 422 23.20 5.48 23.81
C ASP A 422 24.64 5.49 24.34
N HIS A 423 25.39 4.39 24.17
CA HIS A 423 26.82 4.34 24.53
C HIS A 423 27.66 5.33 23.68
N ILE A 424 27.43 5.42 22.37
CA ILE A 424 28.11 6.40 21.50
C ILE A 424 27.76 7.83 21.92
N GLU A 425 26.54 8.09 22.34
CA GLU A 425 26.11 9.41 22.87
C GLU A 425 26.86 9.80 24.14
N GLU A 426 27.02 8.86 25.11
CA GLU A 426 27.51 9.12 26.43
C GLU A 426 29.05 9.07 26.55
N SER A 427 29.66 8.09 25.88
CA SER A 427 31.06 7.75 26.06
C SER A 427 31.97 8.57 25.22
N GLY A 428 32.45 9.56 25.26
CA GLY A 428 33.49 10.26 24.47
C GLY A 428 34.62 9.40 23.83
N ASN A 429 34.52 8.09 23.86
CA ASN A 429 35.53 7.14 23.42
C ASN A 429 35.17 6.46 22.07
N ASP A 430 36.24 6.26 21.27
CA ASP A 430 36.20 5.68 19.92
C ASP A 430 35.98 4.14 19.87
N ASP A 431 35.69 3.52 21.00
CA ASP A 431 35.43 2.08 21.06
C ASP A 431 34.04 1.74 20.53
N LEU A 432 33.96 1.56 19.21
CA LEU A 432 32.82 0.92 18.56
C LEU A 432 32.76 -0.55 18.98
N VAL A 433 31.89 -0.84 19.93
CA VAL A 433 31.65 -2.18 20.47
C VAL A 433 31.29 -3.11 19.31
N SER A 434 31.84 -4.30 19.30
CA SER A 434 31.51 -5.35 18.34
C SER A 434 30.00 -5.65 18.40
N LEU A 435 29.29 -5.29 17.33
CA LEU A 435 27.85 -5.57 17.15
C LEU A 435 27.59 -7.02 16.73
N ALA A 436 28.65 -7.79 16.53
CA ALA A 436 28.57 -9.16 16.02
C ALA A 436 28.54 -10.19 17.15
N GLY A 437 27.39 -10.77 17.40
CA GLY A 437 27.25 -11.94 18.22
C GLY A 437 25.80 -12.42 18.26
N LYS A 438 25.45 -13.42 17.46
CA LYS A 438 24.20 -14.15 17.67
C LYS A 438 24.35 -14.95 18.96
N GLN A 439 23.47 -14.72 19.94
CA GLN A 439 23.38 -15.55 21.13
C GLN A 439 22.69 -16.86 20.80
N GLY A 440 23.26 -17.98 21.23
CA GLY A 440 22.65 -19.29 21.12
C GLY A 440 21.70 -19.56 22.30
N MET A 441 20.51 -20.10 21.99
CA MET A 441 19.57 -20.62 23.00
C MET A 441 19.51 -22.13 22.92
N LYS A 442 19.85 -22.82 24.02
CA LYS A 442 19.67 -24.26 24.16
C LYS A 442 18.31 -24.53 24.80
N LEU A 443 17.53 -25.37 24.13
CA LEU A 443 16.20 -25.79 24.63
C LEU A 443 16.27 -27.05 25.52
N ASP A 444 17.48 -27.63 25.73
CA ASP A 444 17.70 -28.90 26.44
C ASP A 444 16.91 -30.10 25.88
N ILE A 445 16.58 -30.05 24.62
CA ILE A 445 15.93 -31.14 23.87
C ILE A 445 16.98 -31.75 22.94
N PRO A 446 17.42 -33.00 23.16
CA PRO A 446 18.59 -33.58 22.46
C PRO A 446 18.49 -33.60 20.93
N GLN A 447 17.27 -33.66 20.36
CA GLN A 447 17.04 -33.72 18.93
C GLN A 447 16.96 -32.35 18.26
N ILE A 448 16.85 -31.27 19.04
CA ILE A 448 16.72 -29.90 18.51
C ILE A 448 18.07 -29.21 18.61
N PRO A 449 18.61 -28.70 17.49
CA PRO A 449 19.86 -27.96 17.52
C PRO A 449 19.70 -26.64 18.31
N GLU A 450 20.82 -26.09 18.75
CA GLU A 450 20.87 -24.79 19.39
C GLU A 450 20.26 -23.73 18.45
N LEU A 451 19.32 -22.94 18.98
CA LEU A 451 18.68 -21.85 18.23
C LEU A 451 19.60 -20.60 18.26
N LEU A 452 19.89 -20.08 17.09
CA LEU A 452 20.57 -18.78 16.99
C LEU A 452 19.53 -17.67 17.13
N ILE A 453 19.58 -16.94 18.22
CA ILE A 453 18.67 -15.82 18.48
C ILE A 453 19.13 -14.61 17.67
N ASP A 454 18.21 -13.99 16.94
CA ASP A 454 18.45 -12.69 16.33
C ASP A 454 18.38 -11.58 17.40
N ASN A 455 19.23 -10.58 17.28
CA ASN A 455 19.37 -9.53 18.30
C ASN A 455 18.24 -8.49 18.31
N THR A 456 17.32 -8.58 17.37
CA THR A 456 16.15 -7.71 17.24
C THR A 456 14.87 -8.50 17.39
N ASP A 457 14.06 -8.13 18.40
CA ASP A 457 12.67 -8.56 18.48
C ASP A 457 11.82 -7.65 17.59
N ARG A 458 10.60 -8.10 17.23
CA ARG A 458 9.65 -7.30 16.43
C ARG A 458 8.74 -6.51 17.36
N ASN A 459 8.65 -5.19 17.16
CA ASN A 459 7.63 -4.37 17.78
C ASN A 459 6.51 -4.09 16.77
N ARG A 460 5.40 -4.82 16.85
CA ARG A 460 4.26 -4.70 15.94
C ARG A 460 3.56 -3.33 16.01
N THR A 461 3.79 -2.57 17.07
CA THR A 461 3.22 -1.24 17.25
C THR A 461 4.09 -0.12 16.67
N SER A 462 5.30 -0.43 16.20
CA SER A 462 6.19 0.55 15.58
C SER A 462 5.84 0.73 14.09
N PRO A 463 5.63 1.97 13.62
CA PRO A 463 5.38 2.25 12.21
C PRO A 463 6.62 2.16 11.33
N PHE A 464 7.82 2.28 11.90
CA PHE A 464 9.10 2.21 11.17
C PHE A 464 10.13 1.45 12.01
N ALA A 465 10.25 0.14 11.77
CA ALA A 465 11.03 -0.77 12.60
C ALA A 465 12.31 -1.25 11.89
N PHE A 466 13.44 -1.20 12.60
CA PHE A 466 14.67 -1.85 12.14
C PHE A 466 14.59 -3.37 12.42
N THR A 467 14.85 -4.19 11.40
CA THR A 467 14.73 -5.66 11.48
C THR A 467 16.05 -6.37 11.15
N GLY A 468 17.18 -5.80 11.58
CA GLY A 468 18.51 -6.40 11.51
C GLY A 468 19.35 -6.04 10.27
N ASN A 469 18.74 -5.81 9.11
CA ASN A 469 19.45 -5.39 7.90
C ASN A 469 18.62 -4.46 6.99
N ARG A 470 17.45 -4.03 7.46
CA ARG A 470 16.51 -3.16 6.74
C ARG A 470 15.58 -2.46 7.71
N PHE A 471 14.91 -1.42 7.24
CA PHE A 471 13.77 -0.83 7.91
C PHE A 471 12.47 -1.32 7.28
N GLU A 472 11.52 -1.68 8.11
CA GLU A 472 10.16 -2.07 7.74
C GLU A 472 9.21 -0.89 7.98
N PHE A 473 8.70 -0.28 6.92
CA PHE A 473 7.70 0.78 6.99
C PHE A 473 6.32 0.15 7.02
N ARG A 474 5.79 -0.11 8.22
CA ARG A 474 4.59 -0.90 8.51
C ARG A 474 3.29 -0.13 8.30
N ALA A 475 3.36 1.19 8.27
CA ALA A 475 2.18 2.05 8.19
C ALA A 475 1.59 2.19 6.78
N VAL A 476 2.24 1.65 5.76
CA VAL A 476 1.75 1.69 4.37
C VAL A 476 0.49 0.82 4.24
N GLY A 477 -0.55 1.34 3.59
CA GLY A 477 -1.82 0.65 3.41
C GLY A 477 -1.82 -0.37 2.26
N SER A 478 -2.65 -1.39 2.35
CA SER A 478 -2.73 -2.48 1.37
C SER A 478 -3.19 -2.03 -0.03
N GLU A 479 -4.00 -0.99 -0.13
CA GLU A 479 -4.46 -0.42 -1.41
C GLU A 479 -3.43 0.56 -2.01
N ALA A 480 -2.55 1.13 -1.20
CA ALA A 480 -1.62 2.17 -1.62
C ALA A 480 -0.60 1.69 -2.66
N ASN A 481 -0.17 2.61 -3.53
CA ASN A 481 1.05 2.44 -4.31
C ASN A 481 2.27 2.63 -3.39
N CYS A 482 3.19 1.65 -3.37
CA CYS A 482 4.42 1.74 -2.57
C CYS A 482 5.25 2.99 -2.90
N ALA A 483 5.14 3.52 -4.11
CA ALA A 483 5.89 4.69 -4.55
C ALA A 483 5.67 5.90 -3.65
N SER A 484 4.47 6.14 -3.12
CA SER A 484 4.20 7.30 -2.23
C SER A 484 5.15 7.32 -1.03
N ALA A 485 5.25 6.21 -0.32
CA ALA A 485 6.14 6.07 0.83
C ALA A 485 7.62 6.09 0.42
N MET A 486 7.96 5.43 -0.69
CA MET A 486 9.34 5.34 -1.17
C MET A 486 9.88 6.65 -1.72
N ILE A 487 9.05 7.48 -2.37
CA ILE A 487 9.42 8.82 -2.82
C ILE A 487 9.81 9.68 -1.60
N ALA A 488 8.94 9.74 -0.59
CA ALA A 488 9.17 10.53 0.62
C ALA A 488 10.41 10.05 1.38
N LEU A 489 10.53 8.75 1.62
CA LEU A 489 11.66 8.18 2.38
C LEU A 489 12.99 8.37 1.67
N ASN A 490 13.08 8.00 0.38
CA ASN A 490 14.34 8.11 -0.37
C ASN A 490 14.77 9.56 -0.56
N ALA A 491 13.84 10.50 -0.81
CA ALA A 491 14.17 11.93 -0.93
C ALA A 491 14.65 12.50 0.42
N ALA A 492 13.99 12.17 1.53
CA ALA A 492 14.41 12.59 2.87
C ALA A 492 15.79 12.05 3.26
N VAL A 493 16.06 10.78 2.95
CA VAL A 493 17.39 10.16 3.20
C VAL A 493 18.44 10.77 2.29
N ALA A 494 18.12 11.09 1.03
CA ALA A 494 19.05 11.76 0.11
C ALA A 494 19.47 13.13 0.63
N GLU A 495 18.53 13.97 1.05
CA GLU A 495 18.82 15.29 1.64
C GLU A 495 19.70 15.13 2.89
N GLN A 496 19.34 14.20 3.77
CA GLN A 496 20.05 13.99 5.02
C GLN A 496 21.49 13.49 4.80
N LEU A 497 21.71 12.56 3.87
CA LEU A 497 23.05 12.08 3.53
C LEU A 497 23.91 13.21 2.91
N ALA A 498 23.35 14.04 2.08
CA ALA A 498 24.02 15.22 1.53
C ALA A 498 24.42 16.22 2.64
N ARG A 499 23.52 16.46 3.60
CA ARG A 499 23.79 17.29 4.79
C ARG A 499 24.89 16.67 5.65
N PHE A 500 24.83 15.37 5.89
CA PHE A 500 25.86 14.65 6.64
C PHE A 500 27.23 14.83 6.00
N LYS A 501 27.32 14.66 4.67
CA LYS A 501 28.57 14.87 3.94
C LYS A 501 29.10 16.31 4.12
N GLN A 502 28.26 17.30 3.97
CA GLN A 502 28.65 18.70 4.17
C GLN A 502 29.18 18.95 5.58
N ASP A 503 28.52 18.43 6.62
CA ASP A 503 28.93 18.59 8.02
C ASP A 503 30.26 17.92 8.32
N VAL A 504 30.48 16.70 7.78
CA VAL A 504 31.76 15.96 7.96
C VAL A 504 32.90 16.65 7.21
N ASP A 505 32.68 17.03 5.94
CA ASP A 505 33.70 17.70 5.13
C ASP A 505 34.12 19.03 5.76
N ALA A 506 33.18 19.80 6.36
CA ALA A 506 33.47 21.03 7.06
C ALA A 506 34.39 20.85 8.30
N LEU A 507 34.35 19.69 8.98
CA LEU A 507 35.28 19.36 10.07
C LEU A 507 36.64 18.92 9.51
N ILE A 508 36.65 18.13 8.44
CA ILE A 508 37.89 17.70 7.77
C ILE A 508 38.67 18.92 7.23
N GLU A 509 37.99 19.89 6.63
CA GLU A 509 38.59 21.16 6.15
C GLU A 509 39.19 21.99 7.30
N LYS A 510 38.68 21.84 8.53
CA LYS A 510 39.26 22.48 9.73
C LYS A 510 40.43 21.69 10.31
N GLY A 511 40.81 20.58 9.72
CA GLY A 511 41.95 19.75 10.11
C GLY A 511 41.62 18.54 10.99
N GLU A 512 40.33 18.24 11.22
CA GLU A 512 39.94 17.03 11.96
C GLU A 512 40.23 15.76 11.13
N PRO A 513 40.74 14.69 11.74
CA PRO A 513 40.88 13.39 11.10
C PRO A 513 39.51 12.87 10.64
N LYS A 514 39.45 12.26 9.45
CA LYS A 514 38.21 11.76 8.81
C LYS A 514 37.32 10.95 9.76
N ILE A 515 37.88 9.95 10.46
CA ILE A 515 37.12 9.08 11.35
C ILE A 515 36.58 9.86 12.56
N SER A 516 37.40 10.75 13.14
CA SER A 516 36.97 11.60 14.27
C SER A 516 35.82 12.54 13.86
N ALA A 517 35.94 13.14 12.69
CA ALA A 517 34.89 14.00 12.13
C ALA A 517 33.56 13.24 11.95
N ILE A 518 33.61 12.03 11.39
CA ILE A 518 32.43 11.17 11.21
C ILE A 518 31.80 10.85 12.58
N ILE A 519 32.59 10.42 13.57
CA ILE A 519 32.10 10.06 14.92
C ILE A 519 31.49 11.28 15.63
N GLU A 520 32.09 12.45 15.51
CA GLU A 520 31.57 13.69 16.10
C GLU A 520 30.19 14.04 15.54
N ILE A 521 30.05 14.00 14.20
CA ILE A 521 28.77 14.29 13.55
C ILE A 521 27.71 13.23 13.92
N ILE A 522 28.06 11.94 13.89
CA ILE A 522 27.14 10.85 14.30
C ILE A 522 26.67 11.05 15.75
N ARG A 523 27.56 11.38 16.67
CA ARG A 523 27.19 11.65 18.08
C ARG A 523 26.19 12.81 18.19
N ARG A 524 26.43 13.89 17.47
CA ARG A 524 25.50 15.04 17.40
C ARG A 524 24.12 14.60 16.89
N TYR A 525 24.10 13.83 15.81
CA TYR A 525 22.87 13.35 15.19
C TYR A 525 22.10 12.32 16.02
N ILE A 526 22.80 11.43 16.73
CA ILE A 526 22.17 10.49 17.69
C ILE A 526 21.36 11.25 18.73
N LYS A 527 21.92 12.33 19.26
CA LYS A 527 21.25 13.19 20.24
C LYS A 527 20.06 13.93 19.63
N GLU A 528 20.22 14.46 18.43
CA GLU A 528 19.20 15.23 17.72
C GLU A 528 18.00 14.36 17.32
N CYS A 529 18.22 13.14 16.80
CA CYS A 529 17.14 12.23 16.39
C CYS A 529 16.58 11.36 17.53
N LYS A 530 17.07 11.51 18.76
CA LYS A 530 16.58 10.73 19.92
C LYS A 530 15.05 10.78 20.09
N PRO A 531 14.36 11.90 19.85
CA PRO A 531 12.90 11.99 19.95
C PRO A 531 12.13 10.96 19.09
N VAL A 532 12.66 10.54 17.95
CA VAL A 532 11.97 9.60 17.05
C VAL A 532 12.13 8.14 17.50
N ARG A 533 13.13 7.82 18.35
CA ARG A 533 13.38 6.45 18.82
C ARG A 533 12.37 6.06 19.91
N PHE A 534 11.68 4.94 19.71
CA PHE A 534 10.72 4.42 20.67
C PHE A 534 10.61 2.89 20.62
N ASP A 535 10.89 2.23 21.74
CA ASP A 535 10.90 0.77 21.86
C ASP A 535 9.68 0.23 22.65
N GLY A 536 8.78 1.11 23.08
CA GLY A 536 7.62 0.76 23.91
C GLY A 536 6.34 0.42 23.14
N ASN A 537 5.22 0.39 23.86
CA ASN A 537 3.90 0.16 23.30
C ASN A 537 3.35 1.42 22.60
N GLY A 538 3.36 1.43 21.27
CA GLY A 538 2.88 2.53 20.44
C GLY A 538 1.38 2.82 20.54
N TYR A 539 0.57 1.91 21.11
CA TYR A 539 -0.88 2.12 21.28
C TYR A 539 -1.24 2.88 22.55
N SER A 540 -0.31 3.02 23.49
CA SER A 540 -0.61 3.61 24.78
C SER A 540 -0.88 5.12 24.70
N ASP A 541 -1.76 5.63 25.56
CA ASP A 541 -2.04 7.07 25.65
C ASP A 541 -0.86 7.83 26.20
N GLU A 542 -0.04 7.20 27.05
CA GLU A 542 1.23 7.73 27.55
C GLU A 542 2.18 8.01 26.38
N TRP A 543 2.25 7.10 25.40
CA TRP A 543 3.06 7.33 24.20
C TRP A 543 2.56 8.50 23.36
N LYS A 544 1.25 8.63 23.16
CA LYS A 544 0.69 9.78 22.44
C LYS A 544 1.07 11.11 23.08
N ALA A 545 0.94 11.19 24.41
CA ALA A 545 1.34 12.36 25.17
C ALA A 545 2.86 12.62 25.10
N GLU A 546 3.66 11.58 25.17
CA GLU A 546 5.12 11.65 25.07
C GLU A 546 5.57 12.07 23.67
N ALA A 547 4.99 11.52 22.62
CA ALA A 547 5.29 11.86 21.24
C ALA A 547 5.04 13.35 20.96
N ALA A 548 3.93 13.89 21.46
CA ALA A 548 3.61 15.31 21.36
C ALA A 548 4.66 16.17 22.08
N ARG A 549 5.10 15.78 23.30
CA ARG A 549 6.17 16.47 24.02
C ARG A 549 7.53 16.42 23.31
N ARG A 550 7.80 15.36 22.56
CA ARG A 550 8.98 15.18 21.71
C ARG A 550 8.92 15.96 20.40
N GLY A 551 7.78 16.61 20.10
CA GLY A 551 7.57 17.37 18.86
C GLY A 551 7.29 16.51 17.62
N LEU A 552 6.91 15.24 17.78
CA LEU A 552 6.48 14.38 16.69
C LEU A 552 5.08 14.78 16.20
N ASP A 553 4.80 14.57 14.94
CA ASP A 553 3.49 14.87 14.36
C ASP A 553 2.43 13.90 14.90
N CYS A 554 1.49 14.42 15.68
CA CYS A 554 0.38 13.66 16.28
C CYS A 554 -0.98 13.99 15.65
N GLU A 555 -1.03 14.73 14.54
CA GLU A 555 -2.28 15.04 13.83
C GLU A 555 -2.97 13.73 13.38
N THR A 556 -4.30 13.68 13.53
CA THR A 556 -5.12 12.51 13.17
C THR A 556 -6.07 12.79 12.00
N SER A 557 -6.36 14.05 11.71
CA SER A 557 -7.21 14.45 10.59
C SER A 557 -6.50 14.21 9.25
N CYS A 558 -7.00 13.27 8.47
CA CYS A 558 -6.42 12.93 7.17
C CYS A 558 -6.22 14.15 6.25
N PRO A 559 -7.21 15.06 6.05
CA PRO A 559 -7.01 16.27 5.27
C PRO A 559 -5.91 17.20 5.79
N LEU A 560 -5.78 17.34 7.12
CA LEU A 560 -4.76 18.20 7.73
C LEU A 560 -3.37 17.56 7.65
N ILE A 561 -3.28 16.24 7.70
CA ILE A 561 -2.00 15.53 7.54
C ILE A 561 -1.40 15.80 6.15
N PHE A 562 -2.20 15.94 5.11
CA PHE A 562 -1.72 16.26 3.77
C PHE A 562 -1.00 17.61 3.67
N ASP A 563 -1.29 18.57 4.56
CA ASP A 563 -0.56 19.86 4.63
C ASP A 563 0.95 19.68 4.80
N ASN A 564 1.40 18.54 5.33
CA ASN A 564 2.82 18.25 5.51
C ASN A 564 3.62 18.23 4.19
N TYR A 565 2.99 17.95 3.06
CA TYR A 565 3.64 18.04 1.75
C TYR A 565 4.00 19.49 1.37
N LEU A 566 3.24 20.47 1.88
CA LEU A 566 3.39 21.89 1.56
C LEU A 566 4.12 22.69 2.65
N LYS A 567 4.61 22.03 3.71
CA LYS A 567 5.47 22.67 4.69
C LYS A 567 6.78 23.13 4.04
N PRO A 568 7.34 24.29 4.44
CA PRO A 568 8.57 24.81 3.85
C PRO A 568 9.74 23.81 3.81
N ALA A 569 9.89 23.00 4.87
CA ALA A 569 10.93 21.96 4.93
C ALA A 569 10.72 20.87 3.86
N SER A 570 9.48 20.42 3.67
CA SER A 570 9.17 19.40 2.65
C SER A 570 9.39 19.94 1.23
N ILE A 571 8.94 21.16 0.95
CA ILE A 571 9.16 21.80 -0.36
C ILE A 571 10.67 21.93 -0.62
N ALA A 572 11.44 22.49 0.33
CA ALA A 572 12.89 22.67 0.19
C ALA A 572 13.61 21.33 -0.05
N MET A 573 13.21 20.27 0.67
CA MET A 573 13.78 18.94 0.49
C MET A 573 13.52 18.40 -0.91
N PHE A 574 12.27 18.43 -1.40
CA PHE A 574 11.94 17.94 -2.74
C PHE A 574 12.60 18.74 -3.87
N GLU A 575 12.70 20.06 -3.72
CA GLU A 575 13.35 20.92 -4.70
C GLU A 575 14.88 20.75 -4.69
N SER A 576 15.51 20.68 -3.51
CA SER A 576 16.97 20.49 -3.40
C SER A 576 17.44 19.14 -3.89
N THR A 577 16.61 18.11 -3.75
CA THR A 577 16.88 16.76 -4.26
C THR A 577 16.46 16.59 -5.74
N GLY A 578 15.81 17.59 -6.34
CA GLY A 578 15.33 17.55 -7.72
C GLY A 578 14.19 16.56 -7.98
N VAL A 579 13.49 16.10 -6.93
CA VAL A 579 12.44 15.08 -7.04
C VAL A 579 11.13 15.66 -7.53
N MET A 580 10.67 16.75 -6.91
CA MET A 580 9.44 17.46 -7.30
C MET A 580 9.62 18.97 -7.11
N THR A 581 8.98 19.73 -7.97
CA THR A 581 8.83 21.17 -7.81
C THR A 581 7.70 21.50 -6.85
N ARG A 582 7.68 22.70 -6.31
CA ARG A 582 6.58 23.23 -5.50
C ARG A 582 5.23 23.09 -6.22
N LYS A 583 5.18 23.43 -7.51
CA LYS A 583 3.96 23.33 -8.34
C LYS A 583 3.42 21.88 -8.41
N GLU A 584 4.32 20.92 -8.58
CA GLU A 584 3.93 19.49 -8.56
C GLU A 584 3.41 19.04 -7.19
N LEU A 585 4.00 19.51 -6.09
CA LEU A 585 3.55 19.21 -4.74
C LEU A 585 2.17 19.80 -4.45
N GLU A 586 1.93 21.05 -4.81
CA GLU A 586 0.62 21.71 -4.67
C GLU A 586 -0.45 20.94 -5.43
N ALA A 587 -0.19 20.61 -6.69
CA ALA A 587 -1.14 19.87 -7.52
C ALA A 587 -1.43 18.45 -7.01
N ARG A 588 -0.42 17.73 -6.56
CA ARG A 588 -0.61 16.38 -5.97
C ARG A 588 -1.40 16.44 -4.67
N ASN A 589 -1.24 17.50 -3.91
CA ASN A 589 -2.00 17.69 -2.69
C ASN A 589 -3.48 18.00 -2.97
N GLU A 590 -3.76 18.81 -3.99
CA GLU A 590 -5.13 19.03 -4.49
C GLU A 590 -5.80 17.70 -4.89
N VAL A 591 -5.09 16.83 -5.61
CA VAL A 591 -5.60 15.49 -5.97
C VAL A 591 -5.87 14.64 -4.72
N LYS A 592 -5.04 14.71 -3.68
CA LYS A 592 -5.26 13.98 -2.42
C LYS A 592 -6.51 14.44 -1.69
N TRP A 593 -6.74 15.75 -1.57
CA TRP A 593 -7.95 16.30 -0.94
C TRP A 593 -9.20 15.98 -1.75
N GLU A 594 -9.15 16.12 -3.07
CA GLU A 594 -10.25 15.74 -3.96
C GLU A 594 -10.60 14.25 -3.83
N THR A 595 -9.58 13.38 -3.83
CA THR A 595 -9.77 11.93 -3.67
C THR A 595 -10.38 11.58 -2.32
N TYR A 596 -9.90 12.21 -1.23
CA TYR A 596 -10.48 12.04 0.10
C TYR A 596 -11.97 12.40 0.11
N THR A 597 -12.29 13.59 -0.39
CA THR A 597 -13.67 14.09 -0.48
C THR A 597 -14.56 13.13 -1.26
N LYS A 598 -14.11 12.66 -2.43
CA LYS A 598 -14.87 11.74 -3.28
C LYS A 598 -15.12 10.39 -2.61
N LYS A 599 -14.10 9.81 -1.94
CA LYS A 599 -14.28 8.55 -1.20
C LYS A 599 -15.35 8.67 -0.12
N ILE A 600 -15.27 9.67 0.76
CA ILE A 600 -16.29 9.90 1.80
C ILE A 600 -17.65 10.21 1.20
N GLN A 601 -17.70 10.96 0.10
CA GLN A 601 -18.96 11.26 -0.60
C GLN A 601 -19.64 9.99 -1.15
N ILE A 602 -18.86 9.08 -1.73
CA ILE A 602 -19.37 7.79 -2.24
C ILE A 602 -19.91 6.96 -1.08
N GLU A 603 -19.16 6.83 0.01
CA GLU A 603 -19.60 6.10 1.20
C GLU A 603 -20.90 6.68 1.77
N ALA A 604 -20.99 8.00 1.88
CA ALA A 604 -22.20 8.67 2.39
C ALA A 604 -23.44 8.40 1.51
N ARG A 605 -23.26 8.38 0.18
CA ARG A 605 -24.36 8.05 -0.75
C ARG A 605 -24.77 6.59 -0.64
N VAL A 606 -23.80 5.68 -0.58
CA VAL A 606 -24.07 4.23 -0.49
C VAL A 606 -24.72 3.89 0.84
N LEU A 607 -24.26 4.45 1.96
CA LEU A 607 -24.88 4.21 3.26
C LEU A 607 -26.31 4.77 3.32
N GLY A 608 -26.54 5.96 2.76
CA GLY A 608 -27.89 6.53 2.66
C GLY A 608 -28.83 5.65 1.84
N ASP A 609 -28.39 5.14 0.70
CA ASP A 609 -29.17 4.20 -0.12
C ASP A 609 -29.46 2.90 0.62
N LEU A 610 -28.46 2.29 1.24
CA LEU A 610 -28.64 1.08 2.06
C LEU A 610 -29.65 1.31 3.19
N ALA A 611 -29.52 2.41 3.91
CA ALA A 611 -30.41 2.75 5.02
C ALA A 611 -31.86 2.86 4.56
N MET A 612 -32.10 3.66 3.53
CA MET A 612 -33.46 4.00 3.08
C MET A 612 -34.13 2.90 2.28
N ASN A 613 -33.38 2.16 1.44
CA ASN A 613 -33.95 1.19 0.49
C ASN A 613 -33.82 -0.27 0.95
N HIS A 614 -32.98 -0.57 1.94
CA HIS A 614 -32.77 -1.95 2.42
C HIS A 614 -33.10 -2.10 3.91
N ILE A 615 -32.58 -1.23 4.77
CA ILE A 615 -32.66 -1.42 6.23
C ILE A 615 -34.00 -0.98 6.80
N ILE A 616 -34.41 0.27 6.53
CA ILE A 616 -35.70 0.79 7.04
C ILE A 616 -36.90 -0.04 6.58
N PRO A 617 -37.01 -0.44 5.29
CA PRO A 617 -38.13 -1.28 4.84
C PRO A 617 -38.22 -2.61 5.58
N VAL A 618 -37.11 -3.32 5.76
CA VAL A 618 -37.11 -4.64 6.43
C VAL A 618 -37.37 -4.49 7.94
N ALA A 619 -36.84 -3.45 8.57
CA ALA A 619 -37.07 -3.18 9.99
C ALA A 619 -38.57 -2.84 10.24
N THR A 620 -39.19 -2.03 9.39
CA THR A 620 -40.60 -1.67 9.46
C THR A 620 -41.52 -2.88 9.18
N GLU A 621 -41.15 -3.75 8.23
CA GLU A 621 -41.87 -5.02 7.98
C GLU A 621 -41.86 -5.92 9.21
N TYR A 622 -40.71 -6.06 9.88
CA TYR A 622 -40.61 -6.84 11.10
C TYR A 622 -41.39 -6.21 12.25
N GLN A 623 -41.29 -4.90 12.40
CA GLN A 623 -42.11 -4.15 13.40
C GLN A 623 -43.59 -4.39 13.22
N SER A 624 -44.08 -4.39 11.97
CA SER A 624 -45.49 -4.67 11.65
C SER A 624 -45.90 -6.07 12.11
N LYS A 625 -45.05 -7.09 11.96
CA LYS A 625 -45.31 -8.45 12.50
C LYS A 625 -45.39 -8.47 14.03
N LEU A 626 -44.53 -7.72 14.71
CA LEU A 626 -44.60 -7.60 16.18
C LEU A 626 -45.85 -6.90 16.64
N ILE A 627 -46.28 -5.84 15.96
CA ILE A 627 -47.53 -5.11 16.24
C ILE A 627 -48.73 -6.03 16.06
N ASP A 628 -48.80 -6.78 14.96
CA ASP A 628 -49.86 -7.75 14.69
C ASP A 628 -49.92 -8.85 15.78
N ASN A 629 -48.77 -9.31 16.26
CA ASN A 629 -48.69 -10.26 17.36
C ASN A 629 -49.24 -9.67 18.67
N VAL A 630 -48.85 -8.44 19.02
CA VAL A 630 -49.37 -7.74 20.21
C VAL A 630 -50.88 -7.52 20.13
N TYR A 631 -51.36 -7.13 18.93
CA TYR A 631 -52.79 -6.97 18.70
C TYR A 631 -53.57 -8.26 18.95
N LYS A 632 -53.13 -9.39 18.40
CA LYS A 632 -53.75 -10.70 18.59
C LYS A 632 -53.66 -11.19 20.04
N MET A 633 -52.59 -10.88 20.78
CA MET A 633 -52.53 -11.18 22.22
C MET A 633 -53.58 -10.40 23.03
N LYS A 634 -53.84 -9.15 22.68
CA LYS A 634 -54.88 -8.32 23.33
C LYS A 634 -56.30 -8.83 23.07
N GLU A 635 -56.54 -9.46 21.92
CA GLU A 635 -57.82 -10.09 21.61
C GLU A 635 -58.03 -11.43 22.33
N LEU A 636 -56.97 -12.20 22.53
CA LEU A 636 -57.04 -13.58 23.09
C LEU A 636 -57.05 -13.62 24.62
N PHE A 637 -56.44 -12.66 25.30
CA PHE A 637 -56.22 -12.67 26.74
C PHE A 637 -56.83 -11.48 27.45
N PRO A 638 -57.20 -11.59 28.74
CA PRO A 638 -57.56 -10.43 29.56
C PRO A 638 -56.43 -9.38 29.55
N ALA A 639 -56.79 -8.10 29.67
CA ALA A 639 -55.92 -6.96 29.48
C ALA A 639 -54.60 -7.01 30.27
N GLU A 640 -54.66 -7.39 31.55
CA GLU A 640 -53.46 -7.53 32.40
C GLU A 640 -52.49 -8.60 31.88
N LYS A 641 -53.02 -9.78 31.56
CA LYS A 641 -52.25 -10.90 31.02
C LYS A 641 -51.71 -10.60 29.61
N ALA A 642 -52.54 -9.96 28.78
CA ALA A 642 -52.07 -9.51 27.44
C ALA A 642 -50.92 -8.53 27.55
N SER A 643 -51.01 -7.54 28.46
CA SER A 643 -49.93 -6.58 28.70
C SER A 643 -48.62 -7.28 29.15
N GLN A 644 -48.74 -8.24 30.09
CA GLN A 644 -47.56 -8.99 30.57
C GLN A 644 -46.91 -9.83 29.45
N LEU A 645 -47.68 -10.54 28.64
CA LEU A 645 -47.17 -11.43 27.58
C LEU A 645 -46.60 -10.65 26.39
N SER A 646 -47.09 -9.42 26.14
CA SER A 646 -46.64 -8.58 25.02
C SER A 646 -45.54 -7.58 25.40
N ALA A 647 -45.15 -7.49 26.66
CA ALA A 647 -44.22 -6.48 27.16
C ALA A 647 -42.88 -6.44 26.39
N GLU A 648 -42.29 -7.60 26.11
CA GLU A 648 -41.02 -7.66 25.36
C GLU A 648 -41.22 -7.26 23.88
N ASN A 649 -42.30 -7.67 23.25
CA ASN A 649 -42.60 -7.22 21.88
C ASN A 649 -42.84 -5.71 21.82
N MET A 650 -43.48 -5.10 22.83
CA MET A 650 -43.64 -3.64 22.90
C MET A 650 -42.26 -2.94 22.97
N LYS A 651 -41.36 -3.41 23.78
CA LYS A 651 -39.97 -2.86 23.85
C LYS A 651 -39.26 -2.94 22.49
N LEU A 652 -39.38 -4.05 21.78
CA LEU A 652 -38.80 -4.21 20.46
C LEU A 652 -39.41 -3.28 19.43
N ILE A 653 -40.76 -3.10 19.47
CA ILE A 653 -41.49 -2.17 18.60
C ILE A 653 -41.00 -0.72 18.80
N GLU A 654 -40.86 -0.29 20.05
CA GLU A 654 -40.36 1.03 20.42
C GLU A 654 -38.88 1.22 19.99
N GLU A 655 -38.06 0.22 20.23
CA GLU A 655 -36.63 0.25 19.85
C GLU A 655 -36.45 0.35 18.33
N ILE A 656 -37.21 -0.40 17.55
CA ILE A 656 -37.17 -0.35 16.07
C ILE A 656 -37.64 1.05 15.62
N ALA A 657 -38.74 1.57 16.16
CA ALA A 657 -39.25 2.90 15.81
C ALA A 657 -38.20 3.99 16.09
N ARG A 658 -37.62 3.97 17.29
CA ARG A 658 -36.59 4.94 17.70
C ARG A 658 -35.39 4.92 16.77
N ARG A 659 -34.89 3.72 16.38
CA ARG A 659 -33.75 3.59 15.50
C ARG A 659 -34.04 3.99 14.07
N THR A 660 -35.20 3.61 13.53
CA THR A 660 -35.59 3.99 12.16
C THR A 660 -35.79 5.49 12.02
N ILE A 661 -36.38 6.15 13.02
CA ILE A 661 -36.51 7.63 13.07
C ILE A 661 -35.11 8.25 13.06
N PHE A 662 -34.23 7.83 13.97
CA PHE A 662 -32.86 8.34 14.04
C PHE A 662 -32.12 8.21 12.70
N ILE A 663 -32.15 7.02 12.08
CA ILE A 663 -31.49 6.76 10.80
C ILE A 663 -32.01 7.70 9.72
N THR A 664 -33.34 7.87 9.62
CA THR A 664 -33.95 8.74 8.60
C THR A 664 -33.51 10.20 8.78
N GLU A 665 -33.64 10.73 10.00
CA GLU A 665 -33.26 12.12 10.31
C GLU A 665 -31.76 12.37 10.03
N HIS A 666 -30.89 11.41 10.38
CA HIS A 666 -29.44 11.55 10.18
C HIS A 666 -29.03 11.37 8.72
N VAL A 667 -29.72 10.54 7.95
CA VAL A 667 -29.50 10.45 6.48
C VAL A 667 -29.89 11.76 5.82
N ASP A 668 -31.04 12.37 6.19
CA ASP A 668 -31.46 13.66 5.67
C ASP A 668 -30.48 14.77 6.05
N ALA A 669 -30.04 14.82 7.31
CA ALA A 669 -29.03 15.77 7.78
C ALA A 669 -27.71 15.60 7.04
N MET A 670 -27.25 14.36 6.81
CA MET A 670 -26.03 14.06 6.04
C MET A 670 -26.13 14.51 4.58
N VAL A 671 -27.30 14.37 3.95
CA VAL A 671 -27.55 14.87 2.59
C VAL A 671 -27.41 16.38 2.53
N GLU A 672 -28.03 17.11 3.51
CA GLU A 672 -27.90 18.56 3.56
C GLU A 672 -26.48 19.03 3.86
N ALA A 673 -25.78 18.39 4.80
CA ALA A 673 -24.38 18.68 5.10
C ALA A 673 -23.50 18.52 3.85
N ARG A 674 -23.70 17.46 3.05
CA ARG A 674 -23.00 17.27 1.79
C ARG A 674 -23.30 18.37 0.76
N LYS A 675 -24.55 18.82 0.65
CA LYS A 675 -24.91 19.93 -0.23
C LYS A 675 -24.20 21.23 0.15
N VAL A 676 -24.02 21.48 1.45
CA VAL A 676 -23.27 22.63 1.96
C VAL A 676 -21.78 22.48 1.64
N ALA A 677 -21.17 21.35 2.00
CA ALA A 677 -19.75 21.09 1.76
C ALA A 677 -19.36 21.16 0.27
N ASN A 678 -20.25 20.67 -0.62
CA ASN A 678 -20.01 20.70 -2.07
C ASN A 678 -19.97 22.12 -2.68
N LYS A 679 -20.44 23.15 -1.97
CA LYS A 679 -20.35 24.54 -2.42
C LYS A 679 -19.00 25.20 -2.09
N ILE A 680 -18.16 24.54 -1.29
CA ILE A 680 -16.84 25.03 -0.95
C ILE A 680 -15.95 24.85 -2.18
N GLU A 681 -15.27 25.91 -2.61
CA GLU A 681 -14.42 25.90 -3.81
C GLU A 681 -13.07 25.24 -3.54
N SER A 682 -12.43 25.55 -2.40
CA SER A 682 -11.16 24.97 -1.99
C SER A 682 -11.29 23.49 -1.71
N GLU A 683 -10.53 22.65 -2.41
CA GLU A 683 -10.55 21.19 -2.18
C GLU A 683 -10.07 20.82 -0.76
N ARG A 684 -9.11 21.59 -0.22
CA ARG A 684 -8.66 21.43 1.17
C ARG A 684 -9.78 21.68 2.16
N GLU A 685 -10.43 22.82 2.10
CA GLU A 685 -11.51 23.18 3.03
C GLU A 685 -12.73 22.26 2.86
N LYS A 686 -13.01 21.84 1.64
CA LYS A 686 -14.04 20.84 1.34
C LYS A 686 -13.74 19.50 2.01
N ALA A 687 -12.49 19.00 1.88
CA ALA A 687 -12.05 17.76 2.51
C ALA A 687 -12.15 17.84 4.05
N ILE A 688 -11.78 18.97 4.65
CA ILE A 688 -11.95 19.22 6.09
C ILE A 688 -13.43 19.18 6.48
N ALA A 689 -14.31 19.84 5.72
CA ALA A 689 -15.75 19.81 5.98
C ALA A 689 -16.34 18.38 5.90
N TYR A 690 -15.87 17.58 4.93
CA TYR A 690 -16.26 16.17 4.83
C TYR A 690 -15.74 15.33 6.00
N HIS A 691 -14.51 15.57 6.45
CA HIS A 691 -13.92 14.90 7.60
C HIS A 691 -14.66 15.23 8.90
N ASP A 692 -14.90 16.52 9.15
CA ASP A 692 -15.40 16.98 10.45
C ASP A 692 -16.93 16.82 10.60
N THR A 693 -17.67 16.84 9.48
CA THR A 693 -19.14 16.84 9.51
C THR A 693 -19.75 15.56 8.96
N ILE A 694 -19.34 15.11 7.78
CA ILE A 694 -19.99 13.99 7.08
C ILE A 694 -19.48 12.63 7.60
N ALA A 695 -18.18 12.46 7.76
CA ALA A 695 -17.61 11.19 8.20
C ALA A 695 -18.11 10.73 9.59
N PRO A 696 -18.27 11.59 10.61
CA PRO A 696 -18.88 11.17 11.88
C PRO A 696 -20.33 10.68 11.74
N MET A 697 -21.12 11.29 10.86
CA MET A 697 -22.52 10.87 10.64
C MET A 697 -22.59 9.44 10.08
N LEU A 698 -21.61 9.01 9.28
CA LEU A 698 -21.54 7.63 8.78
C LEU A 698 -21.49 6.63 9.95
N GLU A 699 -20.64 6.89 10.95
CA GLU A 699 -20.49 6.00 12.11
C GLU A 699 -21.73 6.00 13.01
N GLU A 700 -22.39 7.13 13.17
CA GLU A 700 -23.65 7.24 13.92
C GLU A 700 -24.78 6.45 13.26
N ILE A 701 -24.98 6.63 11.95
CA ILE A 701 -25.98 5.89 11.17
C ILE A 701 -25.67 4.39 11.23
N ARG A 702 -24.41 4.00 11.00
CA ARG A 702 -23.95 2.62 11.10
C ARG A 702 -24.29 2.00 12.44
N TYR A 703 -24.01 2.68 13.55
CA TYR A 703 -24.31 2.17 14.89
C TYR A 703 -25.77 1.74 15.04
N HIS A 704 -26.70 2.56 14.57
CA HIS A 704 -28.11 2.25 14.65
C HIS A 704 -28.54 1.12 13.70
N ILE A 705 -27.95 1.03 12.50
CA ILE A 705 -28.17 -0.07 11.56
C ILE A 705 -27.67 -1.39 12.15
N ASP A 706 -26.47 -1.41 12.72
CA ASP A 706 -25.86 -2.61 13.30
C ASP A 706 -26.68 -3.13 14.50
N LYS A 707 -27.34 -2.25 15.25
CA LYS A 707 -28.30 -2.64 16.30
C LYS A 707 -29.58 -3.22 15.74
N LEU A 708 -30.10 -2.69 14.63
CA LEU A 708 -31.25 -3.28 13.94
C LEU A 708 -30.94 -4.66 13.38
N GLU A 709 -29.70 -4.91 12.91
CA GLU A 709 -29.27 -6.21 12.44
C GLU A 709 -29.39 -7.32 13.51
N LEU A 710 -29.24 -6.97 14.80
CA LEU A 710 -29.41 -7.89 15.93
C LEU A 710 -30.87 -8.16 16.28
N ILE A 711 -31.74 -7.20 16.04
CA ILE A 711 -33.14 -7.22 16.47
C ILE A 711 -34.02 -7.87 15.40
N VAL A 712 -33.83 -7.48 14.13
CA VAL A 712 -34.68 -7.92 13.02
C VAL A 712 -34.51 -9.41 12.76
N ASP A 713 -35.63 -10.10 12.53
CA ASP A 713 -35.68 -11.52 12.20
C ASP A 713 -34.65 -11.86 11.10
N ASN A 714 -33.79 -12.81 11.40
CA ASN A 714 -32.73 -13.25 10.50
C ASN A 714 -33.25 -13.73 9.13
N GLN A 715 -34.46 -14.29 9.07
CA GLN A 715 -35.11 -14.72 7.83
C GLN A 715 -35.59 -13.53 6.99
N MET A 716 -35.81 -12.39 7.62
CA MET A 716 -36.26 -11.15 6.95
C MET A 716 -35.06 -10.31 6.51
N TRP A 717 -33.93 -10.35 7.22
CA TRP A 717 -32.75 -9.59 6.91
C TRP A 717 -32.18 -9.93 5.54
N THR A 718 -32.02 -8.93 4.67
CA THR A 718 -31.77 -9.15 3.23
C THR A 718 -30.28 -9.20 2.85
N LEU A 719 -29.41 -8.55 3.62
CA LEU A 719 -27.99 -8.40 3.30
C LEU A 719 -27.13 -9.45 3.99
N PRO A 720 -26.06 -9.98 3.36
CA PRO A 720 -25.11 -10.88 4.01
C PRO A 720 -24.52 -10.26 5.28
N LYS A 721 -24.45 -11.08 6.35
CA LYS A 721 -23.85 -10.71 7.63
C LYS A 721 -22.37 -11.04 7.68
N TYR A 722 -21.63 -10.48 8.64
CA TYR A 722 -20.19 -10.74 8.82
C TYR A 722 -19.86 -12.21 8.94
N ARG A 723 -20.68 -13.02 9.65
CA ARG A 723 -20.48 -14.49 9.74
C ARG A 723 -20.49 -15.19 8.38
N GLU A 724 -21.19 -14.64 7.40
CA GLU A 724 -21.27 -15.21 6.04
C GLU A 724 -20.11 -14.71 5.18
N LEU A 725 -19.77 -13.41 5.29
CA LEU A 725 -18.69 -12.79 4.54
C LEU A 725 -17.31 -13.30 4.96
N LEU A 726 -17.10 -13.56 6.26
CA LEU A 726 -15.80 -13.89 6.84
C LEU A 726 -15.55 -15.39 7.03
N PHE A 727 -16.60 -16.24 7.05
CA PHE A 727 -16.43 -17.65 7.39
C PHE A 727 -16.88 -18.63 6.30
N ILE A 728 -17.43 -18.15 5.19
CA ILE A 728 -17.70 -18.98 4.00
C ILE A 728 -16.53 -18.83 3.01
N ARG A 729 -15.75 -19.88 2.87
CA ARG A 729 -14.48 -19.93 2.10
C ARG A 729 -14.39 -21.21 1.26
#